data_70856328088dde73afa3b14487dcdcf7
#
_entry.id   70856328088dde73afa3b14487dcdcf7
#
_cell.length_a   1.000
_cell.length_b   1.000
_cell.length_c   1.000
_cell.angle_alpha   90.00
_cell.angle_beta   90.00
_cell.angle_gamma   90.00
#
_symmetry.space_group_name_H-M   'P 1'
#
loop_
_entity.id
_entity.type
_entity.pdbx_description
1 polymer ?
#
loop_
_entity_poly.entity_id
_entity_poly.type
_entity_poly.pdbx_seq_one_letter_code
_entity_poly.pdbx_strand_id
1 'polypeptide(L)'
;MPSWGLACLLLILTTAAHAATAEVRRIGGAPAFVINGRPHSGFAYATYDTNPERMGRRAKTFAAAGCDIFNFVVEISGYGYSPPMWVSRDQWDFRELDARAHTILSNAPDAYLLPRLYIDAPAWWMAENPSELMVLENGATDFGEKLYALSRSGPYPSLASRRWREDMKHALRTVIAHVQASDYGDRVIGYQLSGQKTEEWYHWSMNTPLLGDYSAPTAAAFREWLRAKYRTDAALRRAWHNPAVTLATAAIPSADDRRGGRPPDPSSGFDAVPRTATFRDPLREVPVIDFQDFWSDIMADTIADFAGAVKAATHRRQVVGAFYAYTIEFTDLGEDAGHLAVDKLERCPDIDFLMAPSSYFNRNLPGQPYFRAPMQSLARHGKLFWNDFDQVSYKYYEKLKDDPNLKNWEWTMGLTRTPEQFVWMCRREIGMTLAQGVQTAYFDIHGGYYDDPEIMAGVKRLGEIRRDILARPNRGSSAQILLLMDEPSEHYLTFRNPLLTTLLSAQVGEMPFVAPYDTALLADLEKLELDRYRLVLVLNAFRLDRAQRAVVRRQLQRDGRTIIWCYGAGYIDEGGADAANVRELTGISIEADSSHHEATEAVAGSDRLRVPAGARFAVTDPEAEPLAALADGEAVVMARKRLADWTSVFASAAPLPRTLLKRLARQAGVHIYDISKRHLLFANAHTLTVGGDQRGGPATVRMPQPCTVTDLFTGEVVCADDKRFTVQLRPAEVRMFGID
;
A
#
# COMPACT_ATOMS: atom_id res chain seq x y z
N MET A 1 29.43 -73.19 29.61
CA MET A 1 28.21 -72.45 29.17
C MET A 1 28.50 -70.96 29.35
N PRO A 2 28.70 -70.21 28.29
CA PRO A 2 28.90 -68.78 28.44
C PRO A 2 27.55 -68.03 28.25
N SER A 3 27.29 -67.10 29.20
CA SER A 3 26.17 -66.20 29.23
C SER A 3 26.34 -65.04 28.25
N TRP A 4 25.40 -64.86 27.34
CA TRP A 4 25.37 -63.75 26.42
C TRP A 4 24.60 -62.57 27.08
N GLY A 5 25.31 -61.49 27.38
CA GLY A 5 24.71 -60.22 27.77
C GLY A 5 24.26 -59.43 26.54
N LEU A 6 22.95 -59.19 26.47
CA LEU A 6 22.32 -58.31 25.48
C LEU A 6 22.55 -56.86 25.90
N ALA A 7 23.43 -56.16 25.19
CA ALA A 7 23.57 -54.69 25.30
C ALA A 7 22.49 -54.02 24.44
N CYS A 8 21.45 -53.44 25.06
CA CYS A 8 20.51 -52.55 24.39
C CYS A 8 21.18 -51.22 24.10
N LEU A 9 21.50 -50.98 22.85
CA LEU A 9 21.92 -49.63 22.35
C LEU A 9 20.65 -48.78 22.26
N LEU A 10 20.44 -47.87 23.22
CA LEU A 10 19.47 -46.79 23.10
C LEU A 10 20.02 -45.79 22.04
N LEU A 11 19.48 -45.87 20.83
CA LEU A 11 19.61 -44.78 19.84
C LEU A 11 18.79 -43.58 20.36
N ILE A 12 19.44 -42.64 20.99
CA ILE A 12 18.86 -41.33 21.23
C ILE A 12 18.86 -40.65 19.82
N LEU A 13 17.74 -40.73 19.13
CA LEU A 13 17.44 -39.87 17.98
C LEU A 13 17.28 -38.45 18.54
N THR A 14 18.38 -37.69 18.61
CA THR A 14 18.31 -36.24 18.70
C THR A 14 17.66 -35.77 17.39
N THR A 15 16.34 -35.54 17.40
CA THR A 15 15.72 -34.75 16.35
C THR A 15 16.36 -33.37 16.41
N ALA A 16 17.33 -33.12 15.55
CA ALA A 16 17.80 -31.76 15.32
C ALA A 16 16.53 -30.92 15.02
N ALA A 17 16.21 -30.00 15.91
CA ALA A 17 15.13 -29.06 15.70
C ALA A 17 15.43 -28.35 14.35
N HIS A 18 14.64 -28.63 13.33
CA HIS A 18 14.81 -28.01 12.04
C HIS A 18 14.25 -26.60 12.14
N ALA A 19 15.03 -25.59 11.77
CA ALA A 19 14.58 -24.21 11.69
C ALA A 19 13.22 -24.13 10.96
N ALA A 20 12.32 -23.31 11.48
CA ALA A 20 11.00 -23.14 10.88
C ALA A 20 11.12 -22.80 9.39
N THR A 21 10.24 -23.36 8.59
CA THR A 21 10.11 -23.00 7.17
C THR A 21 8.86 -22.19 6.98
N ALA A 22 8.97 -21.10 6.23
CA ALA A 22 7.82 -20.28 5.88
C ALA A 22 7.93 -19.78 4.43
N GLU A 23 6.80 -19.79 3.76
CA GLU A 23 6.66 -19.34 2.38
C GLU A 23 5.28 -18.72 2.17
N VAL A 24 5.09 -18.01 1.08
CA VAL A 24 3.78 -17.56 0.61
C VAL A 24 3.33 -18.46 -0.53
N ARG A 25 2.14 -19.04 -0.39
CA ARG A 25 1.50 -19.84 -1.44
C ARG A 25 0.06 -19.43 -1.66
N ARG A 26 -0.47 -19.70 -2.84
CA ARG A 26 -1.89 -19.50 -3.14
C ARG A 26 -2.72 -20.62 -2.51
N ILE A 27 -3.54 -20.26 -1.54
CA ILE A 27 -4.45 -21.16 -0.82
C ILE A 27 -5.89 -20.67 -1.04
N GLY A 28 -6.79 -21.52 -1.51
CA GLY A 28 -8.18 -21.16 -1.76
C GLY A 28 -8.35 -19.96 -2.71
N GLY A 29 -7.43 -19.76 -3.65
CA GLY A 29 -7.49 -18.67 -4.63
C GLY A 29 -6.81 -17.35 -4.23
N ALA A 30 -6.24 -17.23 -3.02
CA ALA A 30 -5.54 -16.03 -2.56
C ALA A 30 -4.20 -16.37 -1.88
N PRO A 31 -3.20 -15.46 -1.89
CA PRO A 31 -1.94 -15.66 -1.17
C PRO A 31 -2.16 -15.84 0.33
N ALA A 32 -1.36 -16.72 0.94
CA ALA A 32 -1.36 -16.94 2.39
C ALA A 32 0.00 -17.45 2.85
N PHE A 33 0.34 -17.24 4.11
CA PHE A 33 1.48 -17.89 4.73
C PHE A 33 1.26 -19.40 4.82
N VAL A 34 2.34 -20.13 4.57
CA VAL A 34 2.46 -21.56 4.84
C VAL A 34 3.67 -21.74 5.73
N ILE A 35 3.43 -22.16 6.99
CA ILE A 35 4.47 -22.36 7.99
C ILE A 35 4.60 -23.85 8.26
N ASN A 36 5.80 -24.41 8.15
CA ASN A 36 6.08 -25.83 8.30
C ASN A 36 5.14 -26.71 7.45
N GLY A 37 4.88 -26.27 6.20
CA GLY A 37 4.03 -26.95 5.24
C GLY A 37 2.52 -26.80 5.47
N ARG A 38 2.07 -26.06 6.48
CA ARG A 38 0.64 -25.89 6.82
C ARG A 38 0.17 -24.47 6.51
N PRO A 39 -1.01 -24.28 5.88
CA PRO A 39 -1.62 -22.97 5.69
C PRO A 39 -1.81 -22.25 7.03
N HIS A 40 -1.50 -20.96 7.04
CA HIS A 40 -1.55 -20.12 8.23
C HIS A 40 -2.40 -18.87 8.02
N SER A 41 -3.22 -18.51 9.01
CA SER A 41 -4.14 -17.36 8.92
C SER A 41 -3.45 -16.00 8.92
N GLY A 42 -2.16 -15.94 9.24
CA GLY A 42 -1.42 -14.69 9.40
C GLY A 42 -1.92 -13.85 10.58
N PHE A 43 -2.50 -14.48 11.59
CA PHE A 43 -2.91 -13.78 12.80
C PHE A 43 -1.68 -13.38 13.61
N ALA A 44 -1.32 -12.10 13.54
CA ALA A 44 -0.10 -11.59 14.13
C ALA A 44 -0.36 -10.39 15.03
N TYR A 45 0.52 -10.23 16.01
CA TYR A 45 0.66 -9.04 16.84
C TYR A 45 1.99 -8.34 16.51
N ALA A 46 1.95 -7.04 16.31
CA ALA A 46 3.10 -6.20 16.05
C ALA A 46 3.16 -5.04 17.05
N THR A 47 4.37 -4.61 17.44
CA THR A 47 4.54 -3.47 18.34
C THR A 47 5.93 -2.86 18.25
N TYR A 48 6.01 -1.55 18.57
CA TYR A 48 7.26 -0.84 18.86
C TYR A 48 7.58 -0.77 20.37
N ASP A 49 6.67 -1.27 21.23
CA ASP A 49 6.93 -1.29 22.67
C ASP A 49 8.05 -2.28 23.00
N THR A 50 9.12 -1.77 23.56
CA THR A 50 10.33 -2.53 23.90
C THR A 50 10.44 -2.88 25.38
N ASN A 51 9.46 -2.46 26.21
CA ASN A 51 9.46 -2.78 27.64
C ASN A 51 9.14 -4.27 27.85
N PRO A 52 10.04 -5.08 28.47
CA PRO A 52 9.88 -6.52 28.57
C PRO A 52 8.61 -6.96 29.31
N GLU A 53 8.25 -6.28 30.40
CA GLU A 53 7.06 -6.61 31.19
C GLU A 53 5.77 -6.44 30.37
N ARG A 54 5.63 -5.28 29.71
CA ARG A 54 4.47 -5.00 28.86
C ARG A 54 4.42 -5.92 27.64
N MET A 55 5.57 -6.15 27.00
CA MET A 55 5.69 -7.06 25.87
C MET A 55 5.28 -8.49 26.26
N GLY A 56 5.80 -9.01 27.38
CA GLY A 56 5.46 -10.35 27.87
C GLY A 56 3.97 -10.50 28.20
N ARG A 57 3.38 -9.51 28.91
CA ARG A 57 1.94 -9.51 29.19
C ARG A 57 1.08 -9.57 27.93
N ARG A 58 1.42 -8.77 26.91
CA ARG A 58 0.69 -8.73 25.63
C ARG A 58 0.91 -9.99 24.82
N ALA A 59 2.13 -10.53 24.78
CA ALA A 59 2.41 -11.80 24.16
C ALA A 59 1.49 -12.91 24.72
N LYS A 60 1.40 -13.00 26.05
CA LYS A 60 0.50 -13.94 26.72
C LYS A 60 -0.97 -13.72 26.35
N THR A 61 -1.43 -12.47 26.35
CA THR A 61 -2.83 -12.11 26.07
C THR A 61 -3.21 -12.42 24.61
N PHE A 62 -2.34 -12.06 23.65
CA PHE A 62 -2.57 -12.37 22.25
C PHE A 62 -2.46 -13.86 21.93
N ALA A 63 -1.51 -14.58 22.55
CA ALA A 63 -1.44 -16.04 22.42
C ALA A 63 -2.72 -16.73 22.93
N ALA A 64 -3.29 -16.28 24.07
CA ALA A 64 -4.57 -16.76 24.56
C ALA A 64 -5.76 -16.49 23.64
N ALA A 65 -5.65 -15.46 22.78
CA ALA A 65 -6.61 -15.17 21.72
C ALA A 65 -6.34 -16.00 20.44
N GLY A 66 -5.28 -16.80 20.41
CA GLY A 66 -4.89 -17.65 19.27
C GLY A 66 -4.02 -16.95 18.24
N CYS A 67 -3.37 -15.84 18.62
CA CYS A 67 -2.29 -15.24 17.86
C CYS A 67 -1.00 -16.02 18.09
N ASP A 68 -0.29 -16.31 17.02
CA ASP A 68 0.91 -17.14 17.08
C ASP A 68 2.09 -16.56 16.26
N ILE A 69 1.92 -15.40 15.61
CA ILE A 69 3.01 -14.67 14.99
C ILE A 69 3.24 -13.37 15.76
N PHE A 70 4.49 -13.12 16.17
CA PHE A 70 4.89 -11.92 16.88
C PHE A 70 5.95 -11.17 16.06
N ASN A 71 5.58 -9.96 15.60
CA ASN A 71 6.46 -9.04 14.90
C ASN A 71 6.96 -7.98 15.90
N PHE A 72 8.27 -7.81 16.01
CA PHE A 72 8.88 -6.89 16.96
C PHE A 72 10.11 -6.23 16.35
N VAL A 73 10.31 -4.95 16.69
CA VAL A 73 11.39 -4.14 16.14
C VAL A 73 12.73 -4.49 16.81
N VAL A 74 13.78 -4.56 16.00
CA VAL A 74 15.18 -4.58 16.45
C VAL A 74 16.02 -3.74 15.49
N GLU A 75 17.03 -3.08 16.00
CA GLU A 75 17.79 -2.08 15.26
C GLU A 75 19.23 -2.50 15.01
N ILE A 76 19.60 -2.52 13.74
CA ILE A 76 21.00 -2.66 13.34
C ILE A 76 21.75 -1.36 13.65
N SER A 77 21.11 -0.22 13.41
CA SER A 77 21.71 1.12 13.40
C SER A 77 21.54 1.97 14.66
N GLY A 78 20.54 1.66 15.51
CA GLY A 78 20.21 2.49 16.68
C GLY A 78 19.46 3.77 16.31
N TYR A 79 18.33 3.63 15.63
CA TYR A 79 17.48 4.73 15.18
C TYR A 79 16.71 5.40 16.31
N GLY A 80 16.21 4.65 17.29
CA GLY A 80 15.48 5.22 18.42
C GLY A 80 14.69 4.24 19.27
N TYR A 81 14.45 3.02 18.82
CA TYR A 81 13.72 2.01 19.59
C TYR A 81 14.61 1.17 20.50
N SER A 82 15.88 1.04 20.15
CA SER A 82 16.87 0.33 20.96
C SER A 82 18.29 0.79 20.62
N PRO A 83 19.28 0.48 21.48
CA PRO A 83 20.69 0.60 21.11
C PRO A 83 20.99 -0.18 19.83
N PRO A 84 21.99 0.25 19.03
CA PRO A 84 22.37 -0.45 17.81
C PRO A 84 22.94 -1.84 18.12
N MET A 85 22.54 -2.84 17.34
CA MET A 85 23.20 -4.14 17.37
C MET A 85 24.64 -4.06 16.81
N TRP A 86 24.86 -3.22 15.80
CA TRP A 86 26.17 -3.01 15.20
C TRP A 86 26.90 -1.83 15.86
N VAL A 87 27.61 -2.13 16.98
CA VAL A 87 28.18 -1.14 17.89
C VAL A 87 29.41 -0.45 17.31
N SER A 88 30.28 -1.23 16.65
CA SER A 88 31.47 -0.74 15.93
C SER A 88 31.81 -1.73 14.81
N ARG A 89 32.85 -1.46 14.01
CA ARG A 89 33.20 -2.27 12.84
C ARG A 89 33.21 -3.79 13.15
N ASP A 90 33.77 -4.20 14.29
CA ASP A 90 33.95 -5.61 14.67
C ASP A 90 33.16 -6.00 15.92
N GLN A 91 32.31 -5.11 16.45
CA GLN A 91 31.56 -5.34 17.69
C GLN A 91 30.07 -5.36 17.48
N TRP A 92 29.45 -6.40 18.00
CA TRP A 92 28.02 -6.65 17.93
C TRP A 92 27.42 -6.83 19.32
N ASP A 93 26.23 -6.34 19.52
CA ASP A 93 25.43 -6.51 20.74
C ASP A 93 24.02 -7.00 20.41
N PHE A 94 23.77 -8.27 20.64
CA PHE A 94 22.49 -8.90 20.34
C PHE A 94 21.54 -9.00 21.55
N ARG A 95 21.95 -8.47 22.72
CA ARG A 95 21.18 -8.61 23.96
C ARG A 95 19.73 -8.18 23.84
N GLU A 96 19.43 -7.10 23.12
CA GLU A 96 18.05 -6.63 22.94
C GLU A 96 17.24 -7.56 22.05
N LEU A 97 17.83 -8.10 21.00
CA LEU A 97 17.20 -9.09 20.13
C LEU A 97 16.85 -10.36 20.91
N ASP A 98 17.83 -10.91 21.63
CA ASP A 98 17.68 -12.13 22.43
C ASP A 98 16.64 -11.94 23.54
N ALA A 99 16.72 -10.81 24.28
CA ALA A 99 15.80 -10.51 25.36
C ALA A 99 14.34 -10.40 24.87
N ARG A 100 14.09 -9.78 23.71
CA ARG A 100 12.76 -9.68 23.12
C ARG A 100 12.23 -11.03 22.66
N ALA A 101 13.05 -11.82 21.98
CA ALA A 101 12.70 -13.18 21.57
C ALA A 101 12.33 -14.06 22.78
N HIS A 102 13.18 -14.09 23.81
CA HIS A 102 12.93 -14.84 25.04
C HIS A 102 11.72 -14.32 25.82
N THR A 103 11.49 -13.00 25.86
CA THR A 103 10.30 -12.42 26.50
C THR A 103 9.02 -12.92 25.83
N ILE A 104 8.98 -12.92 24.49
CA ILE A 104 7.83 -13.41 23.75
C ILE A 104 7.64 -14.93 24.02
N LEU A 105 8.66 -15.74 23.83
CA LEU A 105 8.58 -17.19 23.93
C LEU A 105 8.30 -17.68 25.36
N SER A 106 8.78 -16.98 26.39
CA SER A 106 8.45 -17.32 27.80
C SER A 106 6.98 -17.09 28.11
N ASN A 107 6.27 -16.21 27.38
CA ASN A 107 4.87 -15.89 27.59
C ASN A 107 3.93 -16.49 26.52
N ALA A 108 4.47 -16.89 25.38
CA ALA A 108 3.79 -17.53 24.24
C ALA A 108 4.71 -18.63 23.66
N PRO A 109 4.83 -19.81 24.32
CA PRO A 109 5.82 -20.84 23.95
C PRO A 109 5.66 -21.40 22.53
N ASP A 110 4.45 -21.37 21.98
CA ASP A 110 4.17 -21.84 20.63
C ASP A 110 4.31 -20.76 19.54
N ALA A 111 4.73 -19.54 19.92
CA ALA A 111 4.84 -18.42 19.02
C ALA A 111 5.89 -18.63 17.92
N TYR A 112 5.60 -18.10 16.76
CA TYR A 112 6.56 -17.80 15.70
C TYR A 112 7.04 -16.36 15.81
N LEU A 113 8.31 -16.14 15.53
CA LEU A 113 8.97 -14.86 15.61
C LEU A 113 9.19 -14.29 14.20
N LEU A 114 8.88 -13.01 14.02
CA LEU A 114 9.14 -12.26 12.80
C LEU A 114 9.85 -10.94 13.16
N PRO A 115 11.17 -10.94 13.35
CA PRO A 115 11.93 -9.72 13.64
C PRO A 115 11.75 -8.68 12.52
N ARG A 116 11.41 -7.44 12.92
CA ARG A 116 11.42 -6.25 12.07
C ARG A 116 12.79 -5.61 12.20
N LEU A 117 13.63 -5.82 11.19
CA LEU A 117 15.00 -5.32 11.18
C LEU A 117 15.02 -3.89 10.65
N TYR A 118 15.39 -2.94 11.50
CA TYR A 118 15.60 -1.58 11.06
C TYR A 118 17.01 -1.44 10.46
N ILE A 119 17.03 -1.14 9.16
CA ILE A 119 18.23 -1.11 8.32
C ILE A 119 18.57 0.33 7.98
N ASP A 120 19.57 0.88 8.67
CA ASP A 120 20.15 2.18 8.39
C ASP A 120 21.64 2.12 8.78
N ALA A 121 22.39 3.20 8.69
CA ALA A 121 23.77 3.20 9.11
C ALA A 121 23.92 3.62 10.58
N PRO A 122 24.71 2.92 11.41
CA PRO A 122 25.06 3.39 12.73
C PRO A 122 25.93 4.66 12.67
N ALA A 123 25.89 5.46 13.73
CA ALA A 123 26.57 6.76 13.77
C ALA A 123 28.09 6.67 13.50
N TRP A 124 28.75 5.62 14.00
CA TRP A 124 30.19 5.40 13.76
C TRP A 124 30.46 5.17 12.26
N TRP A 125 29.59 4.40 11.55
CA TRP A 125 29.75 4.13 10.12
C TRP A 125 29.66 5.43 9.30
N MET A 126 28.66 6.27 9.62
CA MET A 126 28.48 7.56 8.94
C MET A 126 29.66 8.50 9.17
N ALA A 127 30.21 8.52 10.39
CA ALA A 127 31.42 9.31 10.70
C ALA A 127 32.64 8.86 9.90
N GLU A 128 32.79 7.55 9.67
CA GLU A 128 33.90 6.98 8.89
C GLU A 128 33.73 7.09 7.37
N ASN A 129 32.49 7.31 6.89
CA ASN A 129 32.16 7.30 5.48
C ASN A 129 31.40 8.56 5.02
N PRO A 130 31.96 9.77 5.22
CA PRO A 130 31.27 11.01 4.90
C PRO A 130 30.95 11.20 3.40
N SER A 131 31.72 10.57 2.50
CA SER A 131 31.46 10.58 1.04
C SER A 131 30.26 9.76 0.60
N GLU A 132 29.75 8.89 1.47
CA GLU A 132 28.65 7.96 1.22
C GLU A 132 27.32 8.48 1.76
N LEU A 133 27.33 9.69 2.32
CA LEU A 133 26.14 10.31 2.90
C LEU A 133 25.29 10.98 1.84
N MET A 134 23.99 11.05 2.12
CA MET A 134 23.05 11.86 1.36
C MET A 134 23.44 13.34 1.43
N VAL A 135 23.27 14.05 0.32
CA VAL A 135 23.53 15.49 0.22
C VAL A 135 22.24 16.20 -0.22
N LEU A 136 21.84 17.20 0.55
CA LEU A 136 20.69 18.03 0.23
C LEU A 136 21.03 19.09 -0.83
N GLU A 137 20.04 19.72 -1.43
CA GLU A 137 20.20 20.74 -2.48
C GLU A 137 21.06 21.96 -2.05
N ASN A 138 21.12 22.23 -0.75
CA ASN A 138 21.96 23.30 -0.17
C ASN A 138 23.40 22.83 0.17
N GLY A 139 23.75 21.58 -0.15
CA GLY A 139 25.05 20.98 0.15
C GLY A 139 25.19 20.41 1.56
N ALA A 140 24.18 20.52 2.43
CA ALA A 140 24.21 19.93 3.76
C ALA A 140 24.00 18.42 3.72
N THR A 141 24.46 17.71 4.76
CA THR A 141 24.26 16.26 4.95
C THR A 141 23.24 15.94 6.04
N ASP A 142 22.68 16.97 6.68
CA ASP A 142 21.60 16.84 7.66
C ASP A 142 20.55 17.94 7.45
N PHE A 143 19.38 17.76 8.06
CA PHE A 143 18.23 18.67 7.91
C PHE A 143 18.23 19.81 8.96
N GLY A 144 19.22 19.84 9.88
CA GLY A 144 19.28 20.81 10.97
C GLY A 144 18.29 20.58 12.11
N GLU A 145 17.21 19.84 11.85
CA GLU A 145 16.17 19.50 12.83
C GLU A 145 15.74 18.04 12.69
N LYS A 146 15.06 17.51 13.70
CA LYS A 146 14.49 16.16 13.63
C LYS A 146 13.34 16.14 12.63
N LEU A 147 13.34 15.17 11.73
CA LEU A 147 12.30 15.01 10.73
C LEU A 147 10.97 14.51 11.33
N TYR A 148 11.06 13.74 12.42
CA TYR A 148 9.91 13.37 13.26
C TYR A 148 10.40 12.83 14.61
N ALA A 149 9.48 12.54 15.54
CA ALA A 149 9.77 12.33 16.98
C ALA A 149 10.88 11.33 17.30
N LEU A 150 11.04 10.26 16.53
CA LEU A 150 12.04 9.20 16.73
C LEU A 150 13.28 9.38 15.85
N SER A 151 13.26 10.27 14.84
CA SER A 151 14.38 10.45 13.93
C SER A 151 15.47 11.35 14.50
N ARG A 152 16.68 11.22 13.93
CA ARG A 152 17.75 12.20 14.03
C ARG A 152 17.53 13.30 12.99
N SER A 153 18.21 14.43 13.13
CA SER A 153 18.27 15.44 12.06
C SER A 153 19.10 14.97 10.84
N GLY A 154 19.86 13.90 11.00
CA GLY A 154 20.87 13.39 10.08
C GLY A 154 22.22 13.22 10.80
N PRO A 155 23.30 12.94 10.07
CA PRO A 155 23.32 12.57 8.67
C PRO A 155 22.68 11.19 8.40
N TYR A 156 22.42 10.91 7.12
CA TYR A 156 21.91 9.62 6.67
C TYR A 156 22.73 9.11 5.47
N PRO A 157 22.87 7.78 5.28
CA PRO A 157 23.55 7.25 4.11
C PRO A 157 22.74 7.57 2.83
N SER A 158 23.44 7.80 1.73
CA SER A 158 22.82 7.80 0.42
C SER A 158 22.28 6.41 0.11
N LEU A 159 21.02 6.32 -0.32
CA LEU A 159 20.41 5.06 -0.74
C LEU A 159 21.17 4.42 -1.92
N ALA A 160 21.83 5.25 -2.73
CA ALA A 160 22.65 4.84 -3.87
C ALA A 160 24.07 4.41 -3.48
N SER A 161 24.49 4.54 -2.23
CA SER A 161 25.82 4.12 -1.78
C SER A 161 25.97 2.60 -1.90
N ARG A 162 26.83 2.14 -2.81
CA ARG A 162 27.17 0.72 -2.94
C ARG A 162 27.85 0.20 -1.69
N ARG A 163 28.71 1.03 -1.07
CA ARG A 163 29.39 0.66 0.16
C ARG A 163 28.41 0.43 1.29
N TRP A 164 27.47 1.34 1.52
CA TRP A 164 26.44 1.17 2.52
C TRP A 164 25.64 -0.11 2.29
N ARG A 165 25.21 -0.37 1.05
CA ARG A 165 24.46 -1.58 0.74
C ARG A 165 25.24 -2.86 1.03
N GLU A 166 26.53 -2.93 0.65
CA GLU A 166 27.36 -4.11 0.92
C GLU A 166 27.58 -4.30 2.44
N ASP A 167 27.88 -3.21 3.16
CA ASP A 167 28.08 -3.26 4.59
C ASP A 167 26.80 -3.65 5.34
N MET A 168 25.60 -3.18 4.87
CA MET A 168 24.33 -3.60 5.43
C MET A 168 23.97 -5.05 5.09
N LYS A 169 24.30 -5.55 3.91
CA LYS A 169 24.17 -6.98 3.60
C LYS A 169 25.06 -7.85 4.48
N HIS A 170 26.25 -7.38 4.81
CA HIS A 170 27.08 -8.03 5.82
C HIS A 170 26.41 -8.03 7.19
N ALA A 171 25.88 -6.89 7.61
CA ALA A 171 25.17 -6.76 8.89
C ALA A 171 23.96 -7.71 8.97
N LEU A 172 23.14 -7.76 7.91
CA LEU A 172 22.01 -8.69 7.82
C LEU A 172 22.45 -10.16 7.97
N ARG A 173 23.51 -10.56 7.25
CA ARG A 173 24.07 -11.93 7.37
C ARG A 173 24.54 -12.23 8.79
N THR A 174 25.18 -11.26 9.47
CA THR A 174 25.66 -11.42 10.84
C THR A 174 24.52 -11.59 11.83
N VAL A 175 23.46 -10.76 11.74
CA VAL A 175 22.26 -10.89 12.56
C VAL A 175 21.58 -12.25 12.32
N ILE A 176 21.42 -12.68 11.07
CA ILE A 176 20.79 -13.96 10.72
C ILE A 176 21.61 -15.14 11.26
N ALA A 177 22.95 -15.09 11.15
CA ALA A 177 23.81 -16.14 11.68
C ALA A 177 23.69 -16.26 13.20
N HIS A 178 23.61 -15.11 13.94
CA HIS A 178 23.36 -15.11 15.37
C HIS A 178 22.00 -15.76 15.70
N VAL A 179 20.93 -15.35 15.02
CA VAL A 179 19.58 -15.93 15.21
C VAL A 179 19.58 -17.44 14.94
N GLN A 180 20.23 -17.89 13.86
CA GLN A 180 20.31 -19.33 13.54
C GLN A 180 21.09 -20.14 14.57
N ALA A 181 22.04 -19.52 15.28
CA ALA A 181 22.81 -20.15 16.35
C ALA A 181 22.13 -20.09 17.73
N SER A 182 21.07 -19.29 17.89
CA SER A 182 20.36 -19.12 19.16
C SER A 182 19.40 -20.29 19.43
N ASP A 183 18.96 -20.43 20.69
CA ASP A 183 17.98 -21.41 21.14
C ASP A 183 16.54 -21.12 20.67
N TYR A 184 16.29 -19.93 20.10
CA TYR A 184 15.02 -19.53 19.53
C TYR A 184 15.01 -19.48 17.98
N GLY A 185 16.14 -19.77 17.33
CA GLY A 185 16.28 -19.68 15.89
C GLY A 185 15.32 -20.55 15.09
N ASP A 186 14.89 -21.68 15.64
CA ASP A 186 13.88 -22.58 15.06
C ASP A 186 12.46 -22.01 15.10
N ARG A 187 12.23 -20.91 15.84
CA ARG A 187 10.93 -20.21 15.92
C ARG A 187 10.84 -19.04 14.97
N VAL A 188 11.94 -18.60 14.36
CA VAL A 188 11.96 -17.46 13.43
C VAL A 188 11.51 -17.91 12.04
N ILE A 189 10.38 -17.35 11.57
CA ILE A 189 9.77 -17.69 10.28
C ILE A 189 10.21 -16.78 9.13
N GLY A 190 10.81 -15.65 9.43
CA GLY A 190 11.23 -14.69 8.43
C GLY A 190 11.69 -13.37 9.01
N TYR A 191 11.86 -12.39 8.14
CA TYR A 191 12.31 -11.05 8.50
C TYR A 191 11.51 -9.99 7.74
N GLN A 192 11.12 -8.94 8.46
CA GLN A 192 10.59 -7.73 7.85
C GLN A 192 11.70 -6.69 7.76
N LEU A 193 11.98 -6.22 6.55
CA LEU A 193 12.97 -5.18 6.29
C LEU A 193 12.32 -3.82 6.45
N SER A 194 12.85 -3.00 7.35
CA SER A 194 12.41 -1.63 7.60
C SER A 194 13.60 -0.68 7.47
N GLY A 195 13.37 0.50 6.96
CA GLY A 195 14.43 1.47 6.79
C GLY A 195 13.93 2.81 6.29
N GLN A 196 14.83 3.76 6.18
CA GLN A 196 14.55 5.11 5.73
C GLN A 196 13.54 5.85 6.64
N LYS A 197 12.94 6.93 6.15
CA LYS A 197 12.00 7.74 6.94
C LYS A 197 10.78 6.93 7.35
N THR A 198 10.37 7.04 8.60
CA THR A 198 9.25 6.33 9.23
C THR A 198 9.33 4.79 9.21
N GLU A 199 10.48 4.21 8.84
CA GLU A 199 10.71 2.76 8.67
C GLU A 199 9.97 2.13 7.49
N GLU A 200 9.25 2.96 6.74
CA GLU A 200 8.36 2.56 5.65
C GLU A 200 9.01 2.76 4.27
N TRP A 201 10.32 2.87 4.22
CA TRP A 201 11.09 3.07 2.99
C TRP A 201 10.71 4.33 2.21
N TYR A 202 10.31 5.41 2.90
CA TYR A 202 10.26 6.73 2.29
C TYR A 202 11.63 7.38 2.26
N HIS A 203 11.97 8.05 1.20
CA HIS A 203 13.18 8.85 1.16
C HIS A 203 13.22 9.86 2.31
N TRP A 204 14.40 10.09 2.89
CA TRP A 204 14.57 11.02 4.03
C TRP A 204 14.09 12.43 3.72
N SER A 205 14.25 12.89 2.46
CA SER A 205 13.76 14.21 2.01
C SER A 205 12.26 14.28 1.74
N MET A 206 11.52 13.16 1.84
CA MET A 206 10.08 13.20 1.65
C MET A 206 9.42 14.18 2.61
N ASN A 207 8.56 15.04 2.08
CA ASN A 207 7.81 16.04 2.86
C ASN A 207 8.72 16.93 3.71
N THR A 208 9.84 17.37 3.16
CA THR A 208 10.74 18.37 3.74
C THR A 208 10.88 19.56 2.80
N PRO A 209 11.31 20.73 3.30
CA PRO A 209 11.58 21.90 2.43
C PRO A 209 12.76 21.69 1.48
N LEU A 210 13.72 20.82 1.85
CA LEU A 210 14.96 20.59 1.11
C LEU A 210 14.91 19.26 0.37
N LEU A 211 15.20 19.28 -0.92
CA LEU A 211 15.27 18.07 -1.72
C LEU A 211 16.63 17.36 -1.57
N GLY A 212 16.61 16.03 -1.54
CA GLY A 212 17.74 15.12 -1.66
C GLY A 212 17.53 14.20 -2.89
N ASP A 213 18.47 13.41 -3.30
CA ASP A 213 19.85 13.28 -2.87
C ASP A 213 20.79 13.74 -4.00
N TYR A 214 21.63 14.71 -3.73
CA TYR A 214 22.59 15.28 -4.67
C TYR A 214 24.02 14.75 -4.45
N SER A 215 24.17 13.63 -3.76
CA SER A 215 25.46 13.02 -3.48
C SER A 215 26.13 12.42 -4.71
N ALA A 216 27.44 12.24 -4.61
CA ALA A 216 28.22 11.59 -5.68
C ALA A 216 27.76 10.15 -5.94
N PRO A 217 27.44 9.32 -4.92
CA PRO A 217 26.82 8.01 -5.13
C PRO A 217 25.54 8.08 -5.97
N THR A 218 24.61 8.97 -5.63
CA THR A 218 23.35 9.13 -6.38
C THR A 218 23.57 9.58 -7.81
N ALA A 219 24.48 10.54 -8.05
CA ALA A 219 24.83 10.97 -9.40
C ALA A 219 25.44 9.82 -10.24
N ALA A 220 26.24 8.98 -9.62
CA ALA A 220 26.82 7.81 -10.28
C ALA A 220 25.77 6.76 -10.63
N ALA A 221 24.89 6.44 -9.68
CA ALA A 221 23.80 5.47 -9.87
C ALA A 221 22.79 5.96 -10.92
N PHE A 222 22.45 7.25 -10.92
CA PHE A 222 21.57 7.81 -11.94
C PHE A 222 22.16 7.68 -13.34
N ARG A 223 23.45 7.95 -13.53
CA ARG A 223 24.12 7.72 -14.82
C ARG A 223 24.13 6.28 -15.25
N GLU A 224 24.24 5.32 -14.32
CA GLU A 224 24.13 3.88 -14.64
C GLU A 224 22.72 3.52 -15.06
N TRP A 225 21.72 4.02 -14.37
CA TRP A 225 20.31 3.83 -14.72
C TRP A 225 20.01 4.41 -16.12
N LEU A 226 20.53 5.60 -16.44
CA LEU A 226 20.42 6.18 -17.78
C LEU A 226 21.11 5.33 -18.85
N ARG A 227 22.27 4.70 -18.54
CA ARG A 227 22.93 3.76 -19.44
C ARG A 227 22.06 2.52 -19.72
N ALA A 228 21.39 2.02 -18.71
CA ALA A 228 20.47 0.88 -18.88
C ALA A 228 19.25 1.28 -19.74
N LYS A 229 18.69 2.47 -19.52
CA LYS A 229 17.50 2.99 -20.24
C LYS A 229 17.83 3.35 -21.69
N TYR A 230 18.84 4.18 -21.92
CA TYR A 230 19.12 4.76 -23.25
C TYR A 230 20.19 4.04 -24.07
N ARG A 231 21.11 3.33 -23.43
CA ARG A 231 22.21 2.54 -24.01
C ARG A 231 23.27 3.37 -24.77
N THR A 232 22.91 4.50 -25.41
CA THR A 232 23.83 5.35 -26.19
C THR A 232 23.63 6.81 -25.89
N ASP A 233 24.72 7.61 -26.02
CA ASP A 233 24.64 9.07 -25.91
C ASP A 233 23.67 9.69 -26.92
N ALA A 234 23.63 9.14 -28.13
CA ALA A 234 22.73 9.61 -29.18
C ALA A 234 21.25 9.44 -28.81
N ALA A 235 20.87 8.33 -28.13
CA ALA A 235 19.52 8.13 -27.66
C ALA A 235 19.18 9.09 -26.52
N LEU A 236 20.09 9.28 -25.55
CA LEU A 236 19.92 10.23 -24.45
C LEU A 236 19.75 11.67 -24.99
N ARG A 237 20.62 12.12 -25.92
CA ARG A 237 20.52 13.46 -26.52
C ARG A 237 19.19 13.72 -27.20
N ARG A 238 18.68 12.71 -27.92
CA ARG A 238 17.34 12.82 -28.52
C ARG A 238 16.24 12.93 -27.49
N ALA A 239 16.28 12.07 -26.48
CA ALA A 239 15.24 12.06 -25.43
C ALA A 239 15.24 13.34 -24.60
N TRP A 240 16.42 13.85 -24.22
CA TRP A 240 16.55 15.06 -23.43
C TRP A 240 16.56 16.36 -24.25
N HIS A 241 16.45 16.25 -25.57
CA HIS A 241 16.59 17.41 -26.48
C HIS A 241 17.82 18.25 -26.20
N ASN A 242 18.91 17.64 -25.73
CA ASN A 242 20.16 18.30 -25.34
C ASN A 242 21.35 17.69 -26.11
N PRO A 243 21.92 18.42 -27.10
CA PRO A 243 23.03 17.90 -27.92
C PRO A 243 24.35 17.76 -27.14
N ALA A 244 24.49 18.42 -25.99
CA ALA A 244 25.72 18.40 -25.20
C ALA A 244 25.76 17.27 -24.17
N VAL A 245 24.62 16.68 -23.78
CA VAL A 245 24.57 15.65 -22.76
C VAL A 245 25.17 14.34 -23.24
N THR A 246 25.83 13.64 -22.33
CA THR A 246 26.29 12.26 -22.51
C THR A 246 25.92 11.41 -21.31
N LEU A 247 25.90 10.09 -21.45
CA LEU A 247 25.71 9.15 -20.34
C LEU A 247 26.79 9.28 -19.26
N ALA A 248 27.93 9.88 -19.58
CA ALA A 248 29.00 10.17 -18.61
C ALA A 248 28.80 11.49 -17.87
N THR A 249 28.19 12.48 -18.50
CA THR A 249 28.08 13.87 -17.98
C THR A 249 26.68 14.21 -17.50
N ALA A 250 25.69 13.36 -17.71
CA ALA A 250 24.33 13.57 -17.22
C ALA A 250 24.33 13.86 -15.72
N ALA A 251 23.69 14.95 -15.32
CA ALA A 251 23.59 15.41 -13.94
C ALA A 251 22.18 15.14 -13.38
N ILE A 252 22.09 15.06 -12.06
CA ILE A 252 20.81 15.11 -11.36
C ILE A 252 20.17 16.47 -11.68
N PRO A 253 18.89 16.54 -12.05
CA PRO A 253 18.20 17.81 -12.26
C PRO A 253 18.26 18.70 -11.02
N SER A 254 18.42 19.99 -11.22
CA SER A 254 18.44 20.92 -10.09
C SER A 254 17.14 20.88 -9.30
N ALA A 255 17.18 21.33 -8.05
CA ALA A 255 15.99 21.43 -7.23
C ALA A 255 14.93 22.36 -7.86
N ASP A 256 15.37 23.41 -8.51
CA ASP A 256 14.49 24.34 -9.25
C ASP A 256 13.81 23.63 -10.44
N ASP A 257 14.55 22.82 -11.21
CA ASP A 257 13.95 22.00 -12.28
C ASP A 257 12.94 21.01 -11.72
N ARG A 258 13.31 20.29 -10.64
CA ARG A 258 12.41 19.32 -9.98
C ARG A 258 11.14 19.97 -9.49
N ARG A 259 11.21 21.20 -8.96
CA ARG A 259 10.03 21.98 -8.52
C ARG A 259 9.32 22.71 -9.66
N GLY A 260 9.82 22.69 -10.88
CA GLY A 260 9.29 23.47 -12.00
C GLY A 260 9.43 24.96 -11.79
N GLY A 261 10.58 25.41 -11.29
CA GLY A 261 10.92 26.82 -11.05
C GLY A 261 10.23 27.45 -9.83
N ARG A 262 9.66 26.64 -8.91
CA ARG A 262 9.01 27.13 -7.69
C ARG A 262 9.98 27.23 -6.52
N PRO A 263 9.86 28.27 -5.66
CA PRO A 263 10.69 28.35 -4.47
C PRO A 263 10.40 27.21 -3.48
N PRO A 264 11.38 26.86 -2.61
CA PRO A 264 11.12 25.96 -1.51
C PRO A 264 9.96 26.49 -0.64
N ASP A 265 9.02 25.61 -0.27
CA ASP A 265 7.98 25.96 0.68
C ASP A 265 8.47 25.68 2.10
N PRO A 266 8.72 26.69 2.93
CA PRO A 266 9.19 26.51 4.30
C PRO A 266 8.12 25.92 5.23
N SER A 267 6.85 25.96 4.85
CA SER A 267 5.74 25.49 5.70
C SER A 267 5.50 23.99 5.58
N SER A 268 6.18 23.29 4.68
CA SER A 268 5.89 21.89 4.32
C SER A 268 4.40 21.59 4.06
N GLY A 269 3.59 22.65 3.94
CA GLY A 269 2.17 22.54 3.64
C GLY A 269 1.97 22.15 2.16
N PHE A 270 1.05 21.26 1.95
CA PHE A 270 0.70 20.71 0.64
C PHE A 270 0.17 21.74 -0.38
N ASP A 271 -0.11 23.00 0.03
CA ASP A 271 -1.01 23.88 -0.70
C ASP A 271 -0.45 25.25 -1.11
N ALA A 272 0.79 25.61 -0.78
CA ALA A 272 1.16 27.02 -0.71
C ALA A 272 1.61 27.71 -2.01
N VAL A 273 1.83 26.98 -3.13
CA VAL A 273 2.36 27.63 -4.35
C VAL A 273 1.40 27.51 -5.54
N PRO A 274 0.98 28.63 -6.15
CA PRO A 274 0.17 28.62 -7.37
C PRO A 274 0.84 27.79 -8.47
N ARG A 275 0.11 26.85 -9.06
CA ARG A 275 0.59 26.00 -10.15
C ARG A 275 0.29 26.66 -11.47
N THR A 276 1.24 26.65 -12.38
CA THR A 276 1.06 27.18 -13.73
C THR A 276 0.65 26.09 -14.72
N ALA A 277 0.87 24.81 -14.38
CA ALA A 277 0.52 23.68 -15.21
C ALA A 277 0.20 22.45 -14.34
N THR A 278 -0.58 21.50 -14.88
CA THR A 278 -0.86 20.20 -14.25
C THR A 278 0.22 19.19 -14.57
N PHE A 279 0.61 19.15 -15.84
CA PHE A 279 1.56 18.19 -16.37
C PHE A 279 2.91 18.85 -16.61
N ARG A 280 3.98 18.09 -16.44
CA ARG A 280 5.30 18.40 -16.95
C ARG A 280 5.26 18.38 -18.47
N ASP A 281 6.08 19.21 -19.10
CA ASP A 281 6.29 19.14 -20.54
C ASP A 281 7.03 17.84 -20.89
N PRO A 282 6.35 16.87 -21.55
CA PRO A 282 6.92 15.54 -21.83
C PRO A 282 8.08 15.56 -22.82
N LEU A 283 8.37 16.71 -23.42
CA LEU A 283 9.50 16.87 -24.36
C LEU A 283 10.65 17.68 -23.75
N ARG A 284 10.39 18.53 -22.76
CA ARG A 284 11.41 19.43 -22.18
C ARG A 284 11.85 19.00 -20.78
N GLU A 285 10.95 18.41 -19.99
CA GLU A 285 11.23 18.03 -18.59
C GLU A 285 11.61 16.54 -18.45
N VAL A 286 11.98 15.88 -19.56
CA VAL A 286 12.42 14.47 -19.55
C VAL A 286 13.53 14.20 -18.54
N PRO A 287 14.53 15.08 -18.32
CA PRO A 287 15.54 14.83 -17.28
C PRO A 287 14.95 14.67 -15.88
N VAL A 288 13.90 15.44 -15.54
CA VAL A 288 13.21 15.35 -14.24
C VAL A 288 12.37 14.08 -14.17
N ILE A 289 11.64 13.75 -15.23
CA ILE A 289 10.84 12.52 -15.33
C ILE A 289 11.75 11.30 -15.17
N ASP A 290 12.90 11.26 -15.84
CA ASP A 290 13.88 10.19 -15.72
C ASP A 290 14.44 10.08 -14.29
N PHE A 291 14.67 11.21 -13.63
CA PHE A 291 15.18 11.20 -12.26
C PHE A 291 14.14 10.67 -11.28
N GLN A 292 12.87 10.95 -11.48
CA GLN A 292 11.79 10.43 -10.64
C GLN A 292 11.57 8.93 -10.83
N ASP A 293 11.61 8.45 -12.09
CA ASP A 293 11.66 7.02 -12.40
C ASP A 293 12.81 6.34 -11.62
N PHE A 294 14.02 6.88 -11.77
CA PHE A 294 15.20 6.39 -11.05
C PHE A 294 15.02 6.44 -9.53
N TRP A 295 14.41 7.50 -9.00
CA TRP A 295 14.27 7.74 -7.57
C TRP A 295 13.35 6.71 -6.87
N SER A 296 12.32 6.24 -7.55
CA SER A 296 11.50 5.12 -7.11
C SER A 296 12.19 3.77 -7.35
N ASP A 297 12.85 3.61 -8.50
CA ASP A 297 13.59 2.40 -8.84
C ASP A 297 14.69 2.07 -7.84
N ILE A 298 15.48 3.07 -7.41
CA ILE A 298 16.59 2.84 -6.46
C ILE A 298 16.10 2.38 -5.09
N MET A 299 14.91 2.82 -4.67
CA MET A 299 14.28 2.35 -3.44
C MET A 299 13.89 0.88 -3.55
N ALA A 300 13.16 0.51 -4.59
CA ALA A 300 12.77 -0.87 -4.83
C ALA A 300 13.98 -1.80 -5.01
N ASP A 301 15.01 -1.36 -5.75
CA ASP A 301 16.25 -2.11 -5.94
C ASP A 301 17.01 -2.32 -4.61
N THR A 302 16.98 -1.36 -3.70
CA THR A 302 17.60 -1.49 -2.39
C THR A 302 16.88 -2.52 -1.53
N ILE A 303 15.56 -2.47 -1.49
CA ILE A 303 14.74 -3.45 -0.75
C ILE A 303 14.98 -4.86 -1.32
N ALA A 304 14.99 -5.00 -2.65
CA ALA A 304 15.22 -6.27 -3.34
C ALA A 304 16.63 -6.84 -3.07
N ASP A 305 17.66 -5.99 -3.08
CA ASP A 305 19.05 -6.37 -2.78
C ASP A 305 19.20 -6.90 -1.35
N PHE A 306 18.61 -6.23 -0.38
CA PHE A 306 18.61 -6.70 1.01
C PHE A 306 17.78 -7.98 1.19
N ALA A 307 16.62 -8.07 0.53
CA ALA A 307 15.82 -9.30 0.54
C ALA A 307 16.59 -10.48 -0.04
N GLY A 308 17.33 -10.28 -1.13
CA GLY A 308 18.23 -11.29 -1.70
C GLY A 308 19.29 -11.77 -0.72
N ALA A 309 19.91 -10.85 0.03
CA ALA A 309 20.89 -11.20 1.06
C ALA A 309 20.28 -12.04 2.19
N VAL A 310 19.07 -11.71 2.65
CA VAL A 310 18.33 -12.50 3.66
C VAL A 310 17.95 -13.86 3.11
N LYS A 311 17.41 -13.95 1.88
CA LYS A 311 17.05 -15.22 1.24
C LYS A 311 18.26 -16.15 1.07
N ALA A 312 19.41 -15.59 0.71
CA ALA A 312 20.65 -16.36 0.60
C ALA A 312 21.10 -16.90 1.98
N ALA A 313 21.10 -16.05 3.01
CA ALA A 313 21.52 -16.41 4.38
C ALA A 313 20.57 -17.44 5.02
N THR A 314 19.30 -17.44 4.65
CA THR A 314 18.27 -18.37 5.17
C THR A 314 18.05 -19.58 4.27
N HIS A 315 18.85 -19.75 3.22
CA HIS A 315 18.66 -20.79 2.20
C HIS A 315 17.23 -20.81 1.64
N ARG A 316 16.61 -19.63 1.49
CA ARG A 316 15.22 -19.41 1.02
C ARG A 316 14.13 -20.14 1.85
N ARG A 317 14.44 -20.49 3.09
CA ARG A 317 13.51 -21.24 3.97
C ARG A 317 12.57 -20.35 4.75
N GLN A 318 12.84 -19.04 4.79
CA GLN A 318 12.12 -18.03 5.57
C GLN A 318 11.55 -16.95 4.67
N VAL A 319 10.42 -16.37 5.08
CA VAL A 319 9.78 -15.26 4.35
C VAL A 319 10.50 -13.94 4.56
N VAL A 320 10.46 -13.09 3.55
CA VAL A 320 10.99 -11.73 3.60
C VAL A 320 9.93 -10.76 3.10
N GLY A 321 9.74 -9.68 3.83
CA GLY A 321 8.83 -8.60 3.43
C GLY A 321 9.33 -7.23 3.84
N ALA A 322 8.63 -6.21 3.38
CA ALA A 322 8.92 -4.82 3.67
C ALA A 322 7.63 -4.00 3.73
N PHE A 323 7.68 -2.84 4.36
CA PHE A 323 6.71 -1.79 4.15
C PHE A 323 6.93 -1.19 2.76
N TYR A 324 5.93 -1.27 1.90
CA TYR A 324 5.97 -0.68 0.56
C TYR A 324 4.59 -0.76 -0.11
N ALA A 325 4.46 -0.18 -1.30
CA ALA A 325 3.25 -0.17 -2.12
C ALA A 325 2.17 0.83 -1.67
N TYR A 326 2.57 2.02 -1.28
CA TYR A 326 1.66 3.11 -0.90
C TYR A 326 1.20 3.91 -2.13
N THR A 327 0.72 3.21 -3.17
CA THR A 327 0.42 3.80 -4.48
C THR A 327 -0.90 4.54 -4.57
N ILE A 328 -1.80 4.40 -3.59
CA ILE A 328 -3.11 5.06 -3.57
C ILE A 328 -3.14 6.26 -2.61
N GLU A 329 -2.26 6.29 -1.63
CA GLU A 329 -2.19 7.35 -0.63
C GLU A 329 -0.77 7.88 -0.52
N PHE A 330 -0.62 9.16 -0.20
CA PHE A 330 0.65 9.91 -0.27
C PHE A 330 1.20 10.08 -1.70
N THR A 331 0.38 9.91 -2.69
CA THR A 331 0.74 10.00 -4.10
C THR A 331 1.07 11.43 -4.54
N ASP A 332 0.54 12.43 -3.87
CA ASP A 332 0.97 13.84 -4.01
C ASP A 332 2.40 14.09 -3.51
N LEU A 333 2.95 13.13 -2.74
CA LEU A 333 4.36 13.06 -2.36
C LEU A 333 5.14 12.01 -3.18
N GLY A 334 4.55 11.44 -4.22
CA GLY A 334 5.10 10.32 -4.99
C GLY A 334 6.51 10.56 -5.49
N GLU A 335 6.79 11.78 -5.94
CA GLU A 335 8.12 12.20 -6.39
C GLU A 335 9.19 12.12 -5.29
N ASP A 336 8.79 12.36 -4.03
CA ASP A 336 9.69 12.36 -2.89
C ASP A 336 9.66 11.04 -2.12
N ALA A 337 8.56 10.27 -2.23
CA ALA A 337 8.34 9.10 -1.42
C ALA A 337 9.18 7.89 -1.86
N GLY A 338 9.35 7.67 -3.18
CA GLY A 338 10.08 6.52 -3.71
C GLY A 338 9.25 5.22 -3.77
N HIS A 339 7.92 5.30 -3.77
CA HIS A 339 7.01 4.15 -3.77
C HIS A 339 6.36 3.83 -5.12
N LEU A 340 6.80 4.47 -6.20
CA LEU A 340 6.24 4.29 -7.56
C LEU A 340 7.01 3.26 -8.40
N ALA A 341 7.41 2.15 -7.76
CA ALA A 341 8.06 1.02 -8.44
C ALA A 341 7.58 -0.32 -7.82
N VAL A 342 6.30 -0.41 -7.49
CA VAL A 342 5.69 -1.64 -6.94
C VAL A 342 5.83 -2.77 -7.93
N ASP A 343 5.71 -2.49 -9.22
CA ASP A 343 5.85 -3.47 -10.29
C ASP A 343 7.22 -4.20 -10.27
N LYS A 344 8.29 -3.56 -9.78
CA LYS A 344 9.60 -4.22 -9.58
C LYS A 344 9.59 -5.18 -8.40
N LEU A 345 9.04 -4.75 -7.25
CA LEU A 345 9.01 -5.59 -6.05
C LEU A 345 8.04 -6.76 -6.18
N GLU A 346 6.89 -6.59 -6.83
CA GLU A 346 5.99 -7.72 -7.05
C GLU A 346 6.58 -8.82 -7.95
N ARG A 347 7.49 -8.45 -8.87
CA ARG A 347 8.25 -9.40 -9.70
C ARG A 347 9.49 -9.93 -9.01
N CYS A 348 9.95 -9.33 -7.91
CA CYS A 348 11.15 -9.77 -7.21
C CYS A 348 10.93 -11.14 -6.54
N PRO A 349 11.73 -12.18 -6.85
CA PRO A 349 11.53 -13.50 -6.26
C PRO A 349 11.95 -13.59 -4.79
N ASP A 350 12.61 -12.57 -4.26
CA ASP A 350 13.16 -12.55 -2.91
C ASP A 350 12.23 -11.83 -1.90
N ILE A 351 11.19 -11.15 -2.39
CA ILE A 351 10.12 -10.58 -1.58
C ILE A 351 8.93 -11.55 -1.58
N ASP A 352 8.42 -11.90 -0.40
CA ASP A 352 7.25 -12.76 -0.21
C ASP A 352 6.00 -11.95 0.12
N PHE A 353 6.15 -10.87 0.91
CA PHE A 353 5.03 -10.03 1.30
C PHE A 353 5.39 -8.55 1.30
N LEU A 354 4.39 -7.72 1.03
CA LEU A 354 4.44 -6.29 1.28
C LEU A 354 3.42 -5.93 2.36
N MET A 355 3.75 -4.94 3.17
CA MET A 355 2.95 -4.51 4.30
C MET A 355 2.65 -3.02 4.20
N ALA A 356 1.44 -2.63 4.50
CA ALA A 356 1.05 -1.25 4.67
C ALA A 356 -0.18 -1.18 5.58
N PRO A 357 -0.37 -0.10 6.34
CA PRO A 357 -1.64 0.16 7.02
C PRO A 357 -2.73 0.47 5.99
N SER A 358 -3.99 0.29 6.37
CA SER A 358 -5.11 0.84 5.62
C SER A 358 -5.01 2.36 5.57
N SER A 359 -5.79 2.99 4.68
CA SER A 359 -5.75 4.45 4.47
C SER A 359 -5.78 5.24 5.80
N TYR A 360 -5.03 6.34 5.86
CA TYR A 360 -5.11 7.28 7.00
C TYR A 360 -6.30 8.24 6.90
N PHE A 361 -6.97 8.29 5.75
CA PHE A 361 -8.16 9.10 5.57
C PHE A 361 -9.43 8.36 5.99
N ASN A 362 -10.31 9.07 6.73
CA ASN A 362 -11.61 8.54 7.18
C ASN A 362 -11.53 7.23 8.00
N ARG A 363 -10.53 7.09 8.86
CA ARG A 363 -10.36 5.91 9.71
C ARG A 363 -11.38 5.79 10.83
N ASN A 364 -11.92 6.91 11.30
CA ASN A 364 -12.96 6.92 12.34
C ASN A 364 -14.22 6.18 11.89
N LEU A 365 -15.01 5.70 12.85
CA LEU A 365 -16.33 5.16 12.55
C LEU A 365 -17.34 6.30 12.31
N PRO A 366 -18.16 6.21 11.28
CA PRO A 366 -18.35 5.11 10.30
C PRO A 366 -17.56 5.28 8.99
N GLY A 367 -16.35 5.79 9.05
CA GLY A 367 -15.52 6.03 7.88
C GLY A 367 -15.23 4.77 7.05
N GLN A 368 -14.69 4.97 5.88
CA GLN A 368 -14.45 3.94 4.88
C GLN A 368 -12.94 3.71 4.65
N PRO A 369 -12.34 2.69 5.25
CA PRO A 369 -10.97 2.31 4.95
C PRO A 369 -10.85 1.72 3.55
N TYR A 370 -9.67 1.83 2.96
CA TYR A 370 -9.27 1.15 1.74
C TYR A 370 -7.80 0.72 1.84
N PHE A 371 -7.39 -0.22 1.01
CA PHE A 371 -5.98 -0.58 0.89
C PHE A 371 -5.24 0.45 0.05
N ARG A 372 -4.00 0.71 0.42
CA ARG A 372 -3.12 1.66 -0.29
C ARG A 372 -2.44 1.07 -1.52
N ALA A 373 -2.54 -0.25 -1.71
CA ALA A 373 -1.76 -1.02 -2.67
C ALA A 373 -2.61 -1.54 -3.85
N PRO A 374 -1.99 -1.90 -4.99
CA PRO A 374 -2.63 -2.56 -6.12
C PRO A 374 -2.84 -4.06 -5.84
N MET A 375 -3.88 -4.38 -5.09
CA MET A 375 -4.11 -5.68 -4.46
C MET A 375 -4.09 -6.86 -5.43
N GLN A 376 -4.69 -6.72 -6.62
CA GLN A 376 -4.74 -7.82 -7.59
C GLN A 376 -3.42 -8.02 -8.32
N SER A 377 -2.63 -6.97 -8.52
CA SER A 377 -1.27 -7.09 -9.03
C SER A 377 -0.41 -7.91 -8.08
N LEU A 378 -0.38 -7.55 -6.80
CA LEU A 378 0.36 -8.31 -5.79
C LEU A 378 -0.08 -9.78 -5.73
N ALA A 379 -1.39 -10.02 -5.66
CA ALA A 379 -1.94 -11.38 -5.63
C ALA A 379 -1.59 -12.18 -6.90
N ARG A 380 -1.56 -11.54 -8.07
CA ARG A 380 -1.22 -12.17 -9.34
C ARG A 380 0.25 -12.63 -9.38
N HIS A 381 1.14 -11.83 -8.80
CA HIS A 381 2.56 -12.17 -8.67
C HIS A 381 2.85 -13.09 -7.47
N GLY A 382 1.82 -13.58 -6.77
CA GLY A 382 1.96 -14.49 -5.64
C GLY A 382 2.48 -13.81 -4.38
N LYS A 383 2.43 -12.48 -4.31
CA LYS A 383 2.82 -11.72 -3.12
C LYS A 383 1.65 -11.63 -2.16
N LEU A 384 1.93 -11.86 -0.88
CA LEU A 384 0.98 -11.58 0.17
C LEU A 384 0.99 -10.07 0.46
N PHE A 385 -0.17 -9.44 0.46
CA PHE A 385 -0.33 -8.17 1.14
C PHE A 385 -0.71 -8.44 2.59
N TRP A 386 0.00 -7.81 3.53
CA TRP A 386 -0.28 -7.94 4.95
C TRP A 386 -0.74 -6.60 5.48
N ASN A 387 -2.05 -6.48 5.74
CA ASN A 387 -2.62 -5.25 6.26
C ASN A 387 -2.13 -4.99 7.68
N ASP A 388 -1.55 -3.83 7.91
CA ASP A 388 -1.07 -3.38 9.21
C ASP A 388 -2.18 -2.60 9.91
N PHE A 389 -2.85 -3.22 10.88
CA PHE A 389 -3.98 -2.61 11.57
C PHE A 389 -3.47 -1.80 12.78
N ASP A 390 -3.17 -0.53 12.55
CA ASP A 390 -2.54 0.40 13.49
C ASP A 390 -3.51 1.42 14.13
N GLN A 391 -4.82 1.22 13.95
CA GLN A 391 -5.84 2.11 14.49
C GLN A 391 -5.92 2.02 16.02
N VAL A 392 -6.26 3.14 16.67
CA VAL A 392 -6.15 3.27 18.11
C VAL A 392 -7.48 3.06 18.84
N SER A 393 -7.44 2.40 19.99
CA SER A 393 -8.62 2.20 20.83
C SER A 393 -8.91 3.39 21.74
N TYR A 394 -10.06 3.34 22.41
CA TYR A 394 -10.49 4.31 23.41
C TYR A 394 -9.46 4.50 24.54
N LYS A 395 -8.60 3.52 24.80
CA LYS A 395 -7.49 3.63 25.78
C LYS A 395 -6.54 4.78 25.44
N TYR A 396 -6.36 5.04 24.13
CA TYR A 396 -5.53 6.14 23.69
C TYR A 396 -6.26 7.48 23.71
N TYR A 397 -7.59 7.46 23.57
CA TYR A 397 -8.42 8.65 23.70
C TYR A 397 -8.23 9.37 25.03
N GLU A 398 -8.14 8.63 26.13
CA GLU A 398 -7.93 9.21 27.45
C GLU A 398 -6.59 9.97 27.58
N LYS A 399 -5.60 9.64 26.75
CA LYS A 399 -4.34 10.36 26.67
C LYS A 399 -4.42 11.61 25.79
N LEU A 400 -5.30 11.61 24.80
CA LEU A 400 -5.40 12.65 23.77
C LEU A 400 -6.59 13.58 23.93
N LYS A 401 -7.50 13.35 24.87
CA LYS A 401 -8.76 14.12 25.00
C LYS A 401 -8.58 15.63 25.17
N ASP A 402 -7.45 16.03 25.74
CA ASP A 402 -7.10 17.44 25.96
C ASP A 402 -6.09 17.96 24.90
N ASP A 403 -5.74 17.15 23.88
CA ASP A 403 -4.84 17.55 22.80
C ASP A 403 -5.58 18.50 21.84
N PRO A 404 -5.03 19.68 21.51
CA PRO A 404 -5.64 20.62 20.57
C PRO A 404 -5.84 20.02 19.17
N ASN A 405 -5.08 18.97 18.83
CA ASN A 405 -5.17 18.25 17.55
C ASN A 405 -6.09 17.02 17.61
N LEU A 406 -6.91 16.86 18.66
CA LEU A 406 -7.75 15.67 18.85
C LEU A 406 -8.56 15.28 17.61
N LYS A 407 -9.16 16.26 16.91
CA LYS A 407 -9.93 15.99 15.68
C LYS A 407 -9.10 15.39 14.57
N ASN A 408 -7.85 15.83 14.43
CA ASN A 408 -6.92 15.25 13.46
C ASN A 408 -6.55 13.82 13.86
N TRP A 409 -6.28 13.57 15.14
CA TRP A 409 -6.03 12.22 15.65
C TRP A 409 -7.22 11.28 15.44
N GLU A 410 -8.46 11.75 15.65
CA GLU A 410 -9.66 10.95 15.35
C GLU A 410 -9.74 10.57 13.89
N TRP A 411 -9.43 11.50 13.02
CA TRP A 411 -9.53 11.32 11.58
C TRP A 411 -8.42 10.41 11.03
N THR A 412 -7.17 10.63 11.42
CA THR A 412 -5.99 9.92 10.91
C THR A 412 -5.72 8.59 11.63
N MET A 413 -5.98 8.50 12.93
CA MET A 413 -5.69 7.31 13.73
C MET A 413 -6.92 6.44 14.00
N GLY A 414 -8.12 6.87 13.61
CA GLY A 414 -9.35 6.12 13.80
C GLY A 414 -9.71 5.93 15.28
N LEU A 415 -9.54 6.97 16.08
CA LEU A 415 -9.74 6.91 17.53
C LEU A 415 -11.18 6.60 17.91
N THR A 416 -11.40 5.54 18.70
CA THR A 416 -12.71 5.15 19.24
C THR A 416 -12.92 5.66 20.65
N ARG A 417 -14.18 5.57 21.15
CA ARG A 417 -14.58 6.07 22.48
C ARG A 417 -14.93 4.98 23.48
N THR A 418 -15.21 3.76 22.99
CA THR A 418 -15.60 2.61 23.81
C THR A 418 -14.93 1.33 23.31
N PRO A 419 -14.80 0.28 24.16
CA PRO A 419 -14.33 -1.04 23.74
C PRO A 419 -15.15 -1.59 22.58
N GLU A 420 -16.48 -1.48 22.65
CA GLU A 420 -17.39 -1.98 21.63
C GLU A 420 -17.15 -1.29 20.27
N GLN A 421 -16.96 0.03 20.23
CA GLN A 421 -16.63 0.74 19.00
C GLN A 421 -15.29 0.25 18.40
N PHE A 422 -14.31 -0.04 19.22
CA PHE A 422 -13.06 -0.58 18.73
C PHE A 422 -13.22 -1.99 18.16
N VAL A 423 -14.07 -2.84 18.77
CA VAL A 423 -14.43 -4.13 18.19
C VAL A 423 -15.15 -3.98 16.84
N TRP A 424 -16.02 -2.97 16.69
CA TRP A 424 -16.63 -2.67 15.38
C TRP A 424 -15.60 -2.24 14.35
N MET A 425 -14.61 -1.46 14.76
CA MET A 425 -13.48 -1.07 13.92
C MET A 425 -12.66 -2.30 13.49
N CYS A 426 -12.36 -3.21 14.43
CA CYS A 426 -11.71 -4.49 14.10
C CYS A 426 -12.56 -5.32 13.12
N ARG A 427 -13.89 -5.39 13.30
CA ARG A 427 -14.81 -6.09 12.36
C ARG A 427 -14.75 -5.47 10.96
N ARG A 428 -14.69 -4.14 10.87
CA ARG A 428 -14.60 -3.43 9.60
C ARG A 428 -13.31 -3.77 8.86
N GLU A 429 -12.17 -3.67 9.53
CA GLU A 429 -10.85 -3.96 8.96
C GLU A 429 -10.70 -5.43 8.56
N ILE A 430 -11.05 -6.33 9.45
CA ILE A 430 -10.99 -7.77 9.14
C ILE A 430 -11.98 -8.13 8.05
N GLY A 431 -13.17 -7.53 8.01
CA GLY A 431 -14.13 -7.71 6.93
C GLY A 431 -13.60 -7.28 5.58
N MET A 432 -12.90 -6.15 5.52
CA MET A 432 -12.21 -5.67 4.32
C MET A 432 -11.12 -6.65 3.87
N THR A 433 -10.27 -7.12 4.81
CA THR A 433 -9.19 -8.06 4.48
C THR A 433 -9.72 -9.42 4.03
N LEU A 434 -10.77 -9.96 4.67
CA LEU A 434 -11.40 -11.22 4.25
C LEU A 434 -12.01 -11.12 2.86
N ALA A 435 -12.67 -10.00 2.54
CA ALA A 435 -13.28 -9.79 1.23
C ALA A 435 -12.26 -9.80 0.08
N GLN A 436 -11.02 -9.43 0.34
CA GLN A 436 -9.91 -9.42 -0.63
C GLN A 436 -8.99 -10.66 -0.52
N GLY A 437 -9.21 -11.54 0.46
CA GLY A 437 -8.33 -12.68 0.70
C GLY A 437 -6.96 -12.31 1.28
N VAL A 438 -6.89 -11.20 2.00
CA VAL A 438 -5.69 -10.60 2.59
C VAL A 438 -5.51 -11.03 4.04
N GLN A 439 -4.31 -10.90 4.57
CA GLN A 439 -4.00 -11.15 5.99
C GLN A 439 -3.80 -9.84 6.76
N THR A 440 -3.87 -9.87 8.10
CA THR A 440 -3.79 -8.70 8.96
C THR A 440 -2.88 -8.97 10.17
N ALA A 441 -1.99 -8.02 10.47
CA ALA A 441 -1.32 -7.90 11.75
C ALA A 441 -2.02 -6.83 12.61
N TYR A 442 -2.23 -7.12 13.89
CA TYR A 442 -2.70 -6.14 14.86
C TYR A 442 -1.49 -5.34 15.36
N PHE A 443 -1.39 -4.10 14.93
CA PHE A 443 -0.23 -3.27 15.23
C PHE A 443 -0.51 -2.30 16.38
N ASP A 444 0.00 -2.62 17.55
CA ASP A 444 -0.10 -1.85 18.78
C ASP A 444 1.11 -0.88 18.89
N ILE A 445 1.12 0.15 18.03
CA ILE A 445 2.27 1.06 17.81
C ILE A 445 2.82 1.59 19.13
N HIS A 446 1.98 2.24 19.94
CA HIS A 446 2.38 2.85 21.20
C HIS A 446 2.16 1.91 22.41
N GLY A 447 1.64 0.74 22.16
CA GLY A 447 1.33 -0.26 23.17
C GLY A 447 0.10 0.07 24.03
N GLY A 448 -0.79 -0.92 24.21
CA GLY A 448 -1.94 -0.86 25.11
C GLY A 448 -3.28 -0.58 24.45
N TYR A 449 -3.36 -0.58 23.12
CA TYR A 449 -4.64 -0.44 22.41
C TYR A 449 -5.59 -1.59 22.73
N TYR A 450 -5.03 -2.76 23.00
CA TYR A 450 -5.71 -4.03 23.24
C TYR A 450 -5.76 -4.45 24.71
N ASP A 451 -5.32 -3.60 25.65
CA ASP A 451 -5.32 -3.90 27.10
C ASP A 451 -6.73 -3.82 27.69
N ASP A 452 -7.68 -4.56 27.11
CA ASP A 452 -9.10 -4.59 27.48
C ASP A 452 -9.70 -5.98 27.19
N PRO A 453 -10.40 -6.62 28.14
CA PRO A 453 -10.93 -7.98 27.94
C PRO A 453 -12.05 -8.08 26.89
N GLU A 454 -12.88 -7.03 26.70
CA GLU A 454 -13.93 -7.02 25.67
C GLU A 454 -13.31 -6.91 24.28
N ILE A 455 -12.29 -6.05 24.12
CA ILE A 455 -11.53 -5.95 22.88
C ILE A 455 -10.87 -7.29 22.55
N MET A 456 -10.22 -7.93 23.53
CA MET A 456 -9.53 -9.20 23.30
C MET A 456 -10.48 -10.37 23.03
N ALA A 457 -11.69 -10.36 23.59
CA ALA A 457 -12.75 -11.31 23.21
C ALA A 457 -13.15 -11.13 21.74
N GLY A 458 -13.31 -9.89 21.28
CA GLY A 458 -13.56 -9.56 19.87
C GLY A 458 -12.42 -10.01 18.94
N VAL A 459 -11.18 -9.72 19.32
CA VAL A 459 -9.96 -10.12 18.56
C VAL A 459 -9.86 -11.66 18.47
N LYS A 460 -10.11 -12.38 19.55
CA LYS A 460 -10.16 -13.85 19.55
C LYS A 460 -11.20 -14.37 18.58
N ARG A 461 -12.43 -13.85 18.63
CA ARG A 461 -13.51 -14.26 17.72
C ARG A 461 -13.14 -14.02 16.26
N LEU A 462 -12.55 -12.87 15.95
CA LEU A 462 -12.05 -12.54 14.60
C LEU A 462 -10.94 -13.50 14.16
N GLY A 463 -10.05 -13.91 15.08
CA GLY A 463 -9.02 -14.92 14.81
C GLY A 463 -9.63 -16.28 14.44
N GLU A 464 -10.70 -16.71 15.14
CA GLU A 464 -11.45 -17.93 14.80
C GLU A 464 -12.07 -17.84 13.39
N ILE A 465 -12.79 -16.75 13.11
CA ILE A 465 -13.42 -16.51 11.80
C ILE A 465 -12.36 -16.55 10.66
N ARG A 466 -11.20 -15.93 10.87
CA ARG A 466 -10.12 -15.96 9.87
C ARG A 466 -9.60 -17.37 9.60
N ARG A 467 -9.43 -18.20 10.62
CA ARG A 467 -9.01 -19.60 10.44
C ARG A 467 -10.04 -20.41 9.68
N ASP A 468 -11.33 -20.23 9.98
CA ASP A 468 -12.42 -20.91 9.29
C ASP A 468 -12.49 -20.55 7.81
N ILE A 469 -12.35 -19.26 7.50
CA ILE A 469 -12.34 -18.76 6.10
C ILE A 469 -11.09 -19.22 5.34
N LEU A 470 -9.92 -19.32 5.98
CA LEU A 470 -8.70 -19.78 5.33
C LEU A 470 -8.86 -21.21 4.74
N ALA A 471 -9.64 -22.05 5.39
CA ALA A 471 -9.89 -23.42 4.93
C ALA A 471 -10.85 -23.51 3.72
N ARG A 472 -11.56 -22.41 3.39
CA ARG A 472 -12.57 -22.41 2.31
C ARG A 472 -11.92 -22.20 0.92
N PRO A 473 -12.47 -22.80 -0.15
CA PRO A 473 -12.07 -22.50 -1.52
C PRO A 473 -12.57 -21.10 -1.92
N ASN A 474 -12.00 -20.53 -2.99
CA ASN A 474 -12.46 -19.25 -3.57
C ASN A 474 -12.60 -18.10 -2.55
N ARG A 475 -11.66 -18.02 -1.62
CA ARG A 475 -11.65 -17.00 -0.56
C ARG A 475 -11.11 -15.62 -1.03
N GLY A 476 -10.70 -15.51 -2.29
CA GLY A 476 -10.27 -14.25 -2.90
C GLY A 476 -11.44 -13.33 -3.24
N SER A 477 -11.13 -12.21 -3.85
CA SER A 477 -12.12 -11.23 -4.27
C SER A 477 -13.09 -11.78 -5.32
N SER A 478 -14.37 -11.42 -5.20
CA SER A 478 -15.43 -11.65 -6.18
C SER A 478 -15.89 -10.36 -6.87
N ALA A 479 -15.09 -9.30 -6.81
CA ALA A 479 -15.44 -7.99 -7.35
C ALA A 479 -15.69 -8.00 -8.86
N GLN A 480 -16.63 -7.19 -9.30
CA GLN A 480 -16.97 -6.95 -10.71
C GLN A 480 -16.54 -5.55 -11.17
N ILE A 481 -15.92 -4.78 -10.30
CA ILE A 481 -15.33 -3.46 -10.59
C ILE A 481 -13.83 -3.57 -10.43
N LEU A 482 -13.08 -3.03 -11.40
CA LEU A 482 -11.63 -2.93 -11.37
C LEU A 482 -11.19 -1.46 -11.46
N LEU A 483 -10.30 -1.04 -10.58
CA LEU A 483 -9.63 0.24 -10.61
C LEU A 483 -8.19 0.02 -11.08
N LEU A 484 -7.80 0.66 -12.17
CA LEU A 484 -6.46 0.58 -12.74
C LEU A 484 -5.68 1.86 -12.46
N MET A 485 -4.45 1.68 -12.02
CA MET A 485 -3.48 2.73 -11.73
C MET A 485 -2.25 2.55 -12.62
N ASP A 486 -1.57 3.65 -12.93
CA ASP A 486 -0.36 3.67 -13.73
C ASP A 486 0.73 4.47 -13.01
N GLU A 487 1.71 3.79 -12.43
CA GLU A 487 2.80 4.43 -11.67
C GLU A 487 3.64 5.39 -12.54
N PRO A 488 4.06 5.02 -13.77
CA PRO A 488 4.86 5.92 -14.59
C PRO A 488 4.16 7.22 -14.97
N SER A 489 2.83 7.22 -15.07
CA SER A 489 2.06 8.43 -15.37
C SER A 489 2.17 9.52 -14.29
N GLU A 490 2.47 9.14 -13.04
CA GLU A 490 2.60 10.09 -11.93
C GLU A 490 3.82 10.99 -12.09
N HIS A 491 4.90 10.50 -12.71
CA HIS A 491 6.11 11.27 -12.98
C HIS A 491 5.90 12.41 -13.99
N TYR A 492 4.79 12.39 -14.73
CA TYR A 492 4.40 13.44 -15.66
C TYR A 492 3.59 14.57 -15.02
N LEU A 493 3.25 14.47 -13.73
CA LEU A 493 2.62 15.57 -13.00
C LEU A 493 3.67 16.55 -12.47
N THR A 494 3.24 17.79 -12.28
CA THR A 494 4.10 18.79 -11.63
C THR A 494 4.30 18.45 -10.16
N PHE A 495 5.39 18.92 -9.60
CA PHE A 495 5.84 18.62 -8.24
C PHE A 495 4.72 18.74 -7.19
N ARG A 496 4.55 17.69 -6.35
CA ARG A 496 3.53 17.58 -5.28
C ARG A 496 2.13 17.96 -5.75
N ASN A 497 1.65 17.31 -6.80
CA ASN A 497 0.36 17.64 -7.40
C ASN A 497 -0.80 16.95 -6.66
N PRO A 498 -1.73 17.70 -6.01
CA PRO A 498 -2.85 17.13 -5.26
C PRO A 498 -3.91 16.45 -6.13
N LEU A 499 -3.77 16.50 -7.46
CA LEU A 499 -4.67 15.80 -8.37
C LEU A 499 -4.74 14.30 -8.08
N LEU A 500 -3.59 13.69 -7.74
CA LEU A 500 -3.52 12.25 -7.42
C LEU A 500 -4.34 11.90 -6.17
N THR A 501 -4.31 12.72 -5.12
CA THR A 501 -5.17 12.53 -3.95
C THR A 501 -6.65 12.49 -4.36
N THR A 502 -7.05 13.31 -5.33
CA THR A 502 -8.44 13.33 -5.84
C THR A 502 -8.76 12.10 -6.69
N LEU A 503 -7.87 11.72 -7.61
CA LEU A 503 -8.09 10.62 -8.55
C LEU A 503 -7.92 9.24 -7.92
N LEU A 504 -7.01 9.09 -6.95
CA LEU A 504 -6.70 7.83 -6.31
C LEU A 504 -7.38 7.75 -4.95
N SER A 505 -6.89 8.41 -3.92
CA SER A 505 -7.37 8.27 -2.54
C SER A 505 -8.87 8.57 -2.39
N ALA A 506 -9.34 9.71 -2.89
CA ALA A 506 -10.73 10.10 -2.75
C ALA A 506 -11.66 9.21 -3.61
N GLN A 507 -11.23 8.81 -4.82
CA GLN A 507 -12.03 7.94 -5.67
C GLN A 507 -12.14 6.53 -5.11
N VAL A 508 -11.03 5.95 -4.63
CA VAL A 508 -11.03 4.62 -4.00
C VAL A 508 -11.87 4.63 -2.72
N GLY A 509 -11.82 5.72 -1.95
CA GLY A 509 -12.65 5.91 -0.75
C GLY A 509 -14.16 5.90 -1.00
N GLU A 510 -14.64 6.21 -2.20
CA GLU A 510 -16.07 6.10 -2.55
C GLU A 510 -16.52 4.65 -2.80
N MET A 511 -15.59 3.75 -3.19
CA MET A 511 -15.93 2.42 -3.69
C MET A 511 -16.59 1.49 -2.67
N PRO A 512 -16.20 1.48 -1.37
CA PRO A 512 -16.86 0.65 -0.35
C PRO A 512 -18.37 0.91 -0.21
N PHE A 513 -18.86 2.06 -0.66
CA PHE A 513 -20.29 2.37 -0.70
C PHE A 513 -20.95 2.02 -2.03
N VAL A 514 -20.20 1.63 -3.04
CA VAL A 514 -20.73 1.29 -4.39
C VAL A 514 -20.96 -0.21 -4.52
N ALA A 515 -19.89 -0.99 -4.52
CA ALA A 515 -19.87 -2.45 -4.61
C ALA A 515 -18.45 -2.95 -4.30
N PRO A 516 -18.26 -4.27 -4.09
CA PRO A 516 -16.92 -4.85 -4.05
C PRO A 516 -16.10 -4.46 -5.28
N TYR A 517 -14.84 -4.10 -5.06
CA TYR A 517 -13.92 -3.62 -6.08
C TYR A 517 -12.51 -4.17 -5.88
N ASP A 518 -11.75 -4.19 -6.95
CA ASP A 518 -10.35 -4.56 -6.96
C ASP A 518 -9.48 -3.40 -7.48
N THR A 519 -8.22 -3.38 -7.07
CA THR A 519 -7.20 -2.44 -7.53
C THR A 519 -6.03 -3.18 -8.18
N ALA A 520 -5.50 -2.67 -9.29
CA ALA A 520 -4.36 -3.26 -9.99
C ALA A 520 -3.54 -2.21 -10.73
N LEU A 521 -2.28 -2.54 -11.03
CA LEU A 521 -1.44 -1.77 -11.93
C LEU A 521 -1.82 -2.03 -13.40
N LEU A 522 -1.81 -0.99 -14.20
CA LEU A 522 -2.00 -1.10 -15.64
C LEU A 522 -0.91 -1.95 -16.29
N ALA A 523 0.30 -1.94 -15.74
CA ALA A 523 1.42 -2.76 -16.17
C ALA A 523 1.15 -4.28 -16.12
N ASP A 524 0.18 -4.72 -15.32
CA ASP A 524 -0.20 -6.13 -15.21
C ASP A 524 -1.43 -6.52 -16.00
N LEU A 525 -2.01 -5.60 -16.76
CA LEU A 525 -3.29 -5.81 -17.46
C LEU A 525 -3.34 -7.09 -18.30
N GLU A 526 -2.24 -7.50 -18.93
CA GLU A 526 -2.17 -8.75 -19.71
C GLU A 526 -2.22 -10.02 -18.86
N LYS A 527 -1.93 -9.91 -17.57
CA LYS A 527 -1.86 -11.04 -16.65
C LYS A 527 -3.09 -11.19 -15.78
N LEU A 528 -3.96 -10.16 -15.74
CA LEU A 528 -5.16 -10.15 -14.93
C LEU A 528 -6.25 -11.03 -15.56
N GLU A 529 -7.05 -11.66 -14.71
CA GLU A 529 -8.27 -12.39 -15.11
C GLU A 529 -9.44 -11.40 -15.20
N LEU A 530 -9.72 -10.92 -16.41
CA LEU A 530 -10.63 -9.79 -16.65
C LEU A 530 -12.11 -10.16 -16.83
N ASP A 531 -12.44 -11.44 -16.99
CA ASP A 531 -13.79 -11.89 -17.41
C ASP A 531 -14.91 -11.50 -16.44
N ARG A 532 -14.59 -11.37 -15.15
CA ARG A 532 -15.55 -10.98 -14.12
C ARG A 532 -15.84 -9.48 -14.06
N TYR A 533 -14.92 -8.64 -14.57
CA TYR A 533 -15.06 -7.19 -14.44
C TYR A 533 -15.99 -6.64 -15.53
N ARG A 534 -17.06 -6.01 -15.09
CA ARG A 534 -18.07 -5.35 -15.91
C ARG A 534 -17.81 -3.84 -16.04
N LEU A 535 -17.23 -3.24 -15.00
CA LEU A 535 -16.89 -1.84 -14.94
C LEU A 535 -15.39 -1.70 -14.61
N VAL A 536 -14.69 -0.90 -15.38
CA VAL A 536 -13.27 -0.57 -15.15
C VAL A 536 -13.13 0.95 -15.03
N LEU A 537 -12.44 1.42 -13.99
CA LEU A 537 -12.03 2.82 -13.85
C LEU A 537 -10.52 2.89 -14.10
N VAL A 538 -10.11 3.69 -15.08
CA VAL A 538 -8.70 4.00 -15.34
C VAL A 538 -8.41 5.34 -14.69
N LEU A 539 -7.70 5.32 -13.56
CA LEU A 539 -7.66 6.46 -12.63
C LEU A 539 -6.69 7.56 -13.03
N ASN A 540 -5.44 7.19 -13.34
CA ASN A 540 -4.35 8.15 -13.54
C ASN A 540 -3.43 7.82 -14.74
N ALA A 541 -3.91 7.09 -15.73
CA ALA A 541 -3.11 6.71 -16.89
C ALA A 541 -2.97 7.87 -17.89
N PHE A 542 -2.29 8.92 -17.49
CA PHE A 542 -2.13 10.14 -18.31
C PHE A 542 -1.22 9.92 -19.50
N ARG A 543 -0.12 9.18 -19.29
CA ARG A 543 0.87 8.85 -20.30
C ARG A 543 0.79 7.38 -20.65
N LEU A 544 0.48 7.09 -21.90
CA LEU A 544 0.47 5.72 -22.43
C LEU A 544 1.22 5.69 -23.77
N ASP A 545 2.23 4.84 -23.84
CA ASP A 545 2.93 4.58 -25.10
C ASP A 545 2.12 3.67 -26.04
N ARG A 546 2.60 3.51 -27.26
CA ARG A 546 1.93 2.73 -28.29
C ARG A 546 1.70 1.27 -27.86
N ALA A 547 2.63 0.67 -27.13
CA ALA A 547 2.52 -0.71 -26.66
C ALA A 547 1.44 -0.83 -25.58
N GLN A 548 1.43 0.07 -24.61
CA GLN A 548 0.41 0.13 -23.56
C GLN A 548 -1.00 0.35 -24.14
N ARG A 549 -1.15 1.27 -25.12
CA ARG A 549 -2.42 1.50 -25.84
C ARG A 549 -2.90 0.23 -26.56
N ALA A 550 -1.99 -0.51 -27.19
CA ALA A 550 -2.33 -1.76 -27.85
C ALA A 550 -2.80 -2.83 -26.85
N VAL A 551 -2.18 -2.91 -25.66
CA VAL A 551 -2.64 -3.79 -24.57
C VAL A 551 -4.01 -3.40 -24.08
N VAL A 552 -4.24 -2.12 -23.80
CA VAL A 552 -5.54 -1.58 -23.35
C VAL A 552 -6.65 -1.92 -24.36
N ARG A 553 -6.43 -1.71 -25.65
CA ARG A 553 -7.40 -2.08 -26.70
C ARG A 553 -7.71 -3.57 -26.69
N ARG A 554 -6.70 -4.40 -26.68
CA ARG A 554 -6.87 -5.85 -26.74
C ARG A 554 -7.54 -6.43 -25.50
N GLN A 555 -7.23 -5.90 -24.31
CA GLN A 555 -7.65 -6.48 -23.03
C GLN A 555 -8.92 -5.85 -22.47
N LEU A 556 -9.12 -4.54 -22.62
CA LEU A 556 -10.22 -3.84 -21.98
C LEU A 556 -11.38 -3.50 -22.93
N GLN A 557 -11.11 -3.10 -24.17
CA GLN A 557 -12.10 -2.53 -25.10
C GLN A 557 -12.91 -3.61 -25.82
N ARG A 558 -13.53 -4.51 -25.03
CA ARG A 558 -14.24 -5.70 -25.51
C ARG A 558 -15.22 -6.25 -24.47
N ASP A 559 -15.99 -7.26 -24.82
CA ASP A 559 -16.84 -8.09 -23.97
C ASP A 559 -17.95 -7.31 -23.25
N GLY A 560 -18.53 -6.31 -23.90
CA GLY A 560 -19.58 -5.47 -23.33
C GLY A 560 -19.17 -4.61 -22.13
N ARG A 561 -17.89 -4.52 -21.85
CA ARG A 561 -17.34 -3.84 -20.67
C ARG A 561 -17.57 -2.33 -20.73
N THR A 562 -17.84 -1.72 -19.59
CA THR A 562 -17.87 -0.26 -19.46
C THR A 562 -16.55 0.21 -18.87
N ILE A 563 -15.91 1.20 -19.51
CA ILE A 563 -14.63 1.77 -19.07
C ILE A 563 -14.84 3.25 -18.80
N ILE A 564 -14.48 3.69 -17.59
CA ILE A 564 -14.44 5.10 -17.19
C ILE A 564 -12.99 5.57 -17.27
N TRP A 565 -12.73 6.53 -18.13
CA TRP A 565 -11.45 7.19 -18.31
C TRP A 565 -11.42 8.46 -17.46
N CYS A 566 -10.61 8.48 -16.41
CA CYS A 566 -10.58 9.60 -15.49
C CYS A 566 -9.61 10.67 -15.95
N TYR A 567 -10.05 11.92 -15.91
CA TYR A 567 -9.29 13.13 -16.20
C TYR A 567 -8.61 13.08 -17.58
N GLY A 568 -7.29 13.26 -17.64
CA GLY A 568 -6.50 13.26 -18.87
C GLY A 568 -5.97 11.89 -19.30
N ALA A 569 -6.76 10.80 -19.14
CA ALA A 569 -6.33 9.46 -19.51
C ALA A 569 -5.90 9.39 -20.99
N GLY A 570 -4.63 8.97 -21.21
CA GLY A 570 -4.04 8.87 -22.53
C GLY A 570 -3.70 10.23 -23.19
N TYR A 571 -3.72 11.34 -22.47
CA TYR A 571 -3.42 12.66 -23.02
C TYR A 571 -1.99 12.78 -23.56
N ILE A 572 -1.04 12.06 -22.95
CA ILE A 572 0.39 12.08 -23.29
C ILE A 572 0.79 10.77 -23.95
N ASP A 573 1.53 10.84 -25.05
CA ASP A 573 2.22 9.72 -25.69
C ASP A 573 3.68 10.05 -26.01
N GLU A 574 4.34 9.28 -26.89
CA GLU A 574 5.72 9.54 -27.30
C GLU A 574 5.89 10.82 -28.12
N GLY A 575 4.83 11.32 -28.72
CA GLY A 575 4.81 12.58 -29.50
C GLY A 575 4.52 13.82 -28.66
N GLY A 576 4.10 13.64 -27.42
CA GLY A 576 3.75 14.73 -26.50
C GLY A 576 2.30 14.71 -26.04
N ALA A 577 1.83 15.84 -25.52
CA ALA A 577 0.49 16.02 -24.99
C ALA A 577 -0.46 16.54 -26.07
N ASP A 578 -1.53 15.78 -26.39
CA ASP A 578 -2.52 16.14 -27.40
C ASP A 578 -3.90 15.56 -27.08
N ALA A 579 -4.96 16.32 -27.33
CA ALA A 579 -6.36 15.86 -27.23
C ALA A 579 -6.68 14.71 -28.20
N ALA A 580 -6.01 14.64 -29.35
CA ALA A 580 -6.15 13.53 -30.29
C ALA A 580 -5.75 12.18 -29.69
N ASN A 581 -4.77 12.16 -28.78
CA ASN A 581 -4.33 10.97 -28.06
C ASN A 581 -5.44 10.41 -27.15
N VAL A 582 -6.23 11.29 -26.54
CA VAL A 582 -7.41 10.88 -25.73
C VAL A 582 -8.47 10.28 -26.63
N ARG A 583 -8.78 10.92 -27.74
CA ARG A 583 -9.76 10.41 -28.72
C ARG A 583 -9.35 9.04 -29.25
N GLU A 584 -8.09 8.86 -29.57
CA GLU A 584 -7.55 7.58 -30.08
C GLU A 584 -7.69 6.45 -29.08
N LEU A 585 -7.51 6.74 -27.78
CA LEU A 585 -7.64 5.77 -26.70
C LEU A 585 -9.12 5.53 -26.33
N THR A 586 -9.90 6.58 -26.15
CA THR A 586 -11.23 6.51 -25.55
C THR A 586 -12.36 6.40 -26.56
N GLY A 587 -12.12 6.74 -27.81
CA GLY A 587 -13.16 6.88 -28.85
C GLY A 587 -14.03 8.13 -28.71
N ILE A 588 -13.71 9.02 -27.73
CA ILE A 588 -14.45 10.27 -27.45
C ILE A 588 -13.58 11.47 -27.78
N SER A 589 -14.09 12.37 -28.60
CA SER A 589 -13.40 13.63 -28.93
C SER A 589 -13.52 14.63 -27.79
N ILE A 590 -12.40 15.28 -27.47
CA ILE A 590 -12.31 16.32 -26.44
C ILE A 590 -11.53 17.52 -26.93
N GLU A 591 -11.72 18.65 -26.27
CA GLU A 591 -10.76 19.77 -26.24
C GLU A 591 -9.99 19.75 -24.92
N ALA A 592 -8.71 20.13 -24.98
CA ALA A 592 -7.83 20.23 -23.81
C ALA A 592 -7.25 21.64 -23.72
N ASP A 593 -7.39 22.25 -22.55
CA ASP A 593 -6.67 23.46 -22.17
C ASP A 593 -5.68 23.09 -21.06
N SER A 594 -4.39 23.11 -21.40
CA SER A 594 -3.31 22.74 -20.49
C SER A 594 -2.96 23.81 -19.46
N SER A 595 -3.53 25.02 -19.56
CA SER A 595 -3.36 26.06 -18.56
C SER A 595 -3.97 25.65 -17.22
N HIS A 596 -3.50 26.26 -16.13
CA HIS A 596 -4.04 25.96 -14.81
C HIS A 596 -5.37 26.71 -14.60
N HIS A 597 -6.40 25.96 -14.29
CA HIS A 597 -7.71 26.46 -13.89
C HIS A 597 -7.99 26.14 -12.43
N GLU A 598 -8.75 26.98 -11.75
CA GLU A 598 -9.27 26.69 -10.43
C GLU A 598 -10.31 25.54 -10.46
N ALA A 599 -10.44 24.85 -9.34
CA ALA A 599 -11.48 23.81 -9.21
C ALA A 599 -12.87 24.44 -9.40
N THR A 600 -13.78 23.70 -10.06
CA THR A 600 -15.14 24.18 -10.31
C THR A 600 -16.16 23.05 -10.12
N GLU A 601 -17.44 23.42 -10.06
CA GLU A 601 -18.54 22.46 -9.95
C GLU A 601 -19.07 22.04 -11.32
N ALA A 602 -19.50 20.77 -11.40
CA ALA A 602 -20.29 20.24 -12.51
C ALA A 602 -21.53 19.52 -11.98
N VAL A 603 -22.50 19.29 -12.84
CA VAL A 603 -23.79 18.71 -12.47
C VAL A 603 -24.11 17.50 -13.35
N ALA A 604 -24.51 16.39 -12.74
CA ALA A 604 -24.98 15.16 -13.39
C ALA A 604 -26.36 14.78 -12.87
N GLY A 605 -27.42 15.39 -13.41
CA GLY A 605 -28.78 15.28 -12.86
C GLY A 605 -28.85 15.92 -11.47
N SER A 606 -29.09 15.13 -10.43
CA SER A 606 -29.09 15.59 -9.04
C SER A 606 -27.71 15.54 -8.35
N ASP A 607 -26.73 14.92 -8.98
CA ASP A 607 -25.40 14.77 -8.41
C ASP A 607 -24.55 16.00 -8.72
N ARG A 608 -23.84 16.54 -7.69
CA ARG A 608 -22.82 17.56 -7.85
C ARG A 608 -21.47 16.90 -7.92
N LEU A 609 -20.66 17.29 -8.90
CA LEU A 609 -19.32 16.80 -9.14
C LEU A 609 -18.33 17.95 -8.98
N ARG A 610 -17.10 17.62 -8.66
CA ARG A 610 -15.98 18.56 -8.67
C ARG A 610 -15.12 18.29 -9.90
N VAL A 611 -14.84 19.31 -10.71
CA VAL A 611 -13.75 19.28 -11.67
C VAL A 611 -12.52 19.81 -10.93
N PRO A 612 -11.46 18.99 -10.77
CA PRO A 612 -10.30 19.40 -9.99
C PRO A 612 -9.59 20.61 -10.60
N ALA A 613 -8.82 21.31 -9.78
CA ALA A 613 -7.93 22.35 -10.27
C ALA A 613 -6.87 21.74 -11.19
N GLY A 614 -6.47 22.48 -12.22
CA GLY A 614 -5.48 22.03 -13.20
C GLY A 614 -5.92 22.23 -14.65
N ALA A 615 -5.43 21.38 -15.55
CA ALA A 615 -5.83 21.37 -16.96
C ALA A 615 -7.32 21.06 -17.12
N ARG A 616 -7.94 21.64 -18.15
CA ARG A 616 -9.37 21.42 -18.49
C ARG A 616 -9.50 20.48 -19.67
N PHE A 617 -10.44 19.55 -19.54
CA PHE A 617 -10.83 18.64 -20.61
C PHE A 617 -12.32 18.73 -20.80
N ALA A 618 -12.77 19.19 -21.97
CA ALA A 618 -14.17 19.32 -22.33
C ALA A 618 -14.50 18.34 -23.45
N VAL A 619 -15.64 17.66 -23.35
CA VAL A 619 -16.10 16.75 -24.40
C VAL A 619 -16.74 17.53 -25.54
N THR A 620 -16.25 17.29 -26.77
CA THR A 620 -16.76 17.92 -28.01
C THR A 620 -17.33 16.92 -29.00
N ASP A 621 -17.37 15.63 -28.64
CA ASP A 621 -17.86 14.54 -29.49
C ASP A 621 -19.40 14.61 -29.64
N PRO A 622 -19.90 14.87 -30.87
CA PRO A 622 -21.35 15.03 -31.09
C PRO A 622 -22.14 13.70 -30.98
N GLU A 623 -21.46 12.54 -31.03
CA GLU A 623 -22.06 11.22 -30.89
C GLU A 623 -22.04 10.72 -29.43
N ALA A 624 -21.36 11.44 -28.52
CA ALA A 624 -21.31 11.06 -27.12
C ALA A 624 -22.52 11.66 -26.36
N GLU A 625 -23.15 10.82 -25.55
CA GLU A 625 -24.25 11.23 -24.66
C GLU A 625 -23.69 12.01 -23.47
N PRO A 626 -24.07 13.27 -23.28
CA PRO A 626 -23.63 14.05 -22.11
C PRO A 626 -24.17 13.44 -20.81
N LEU A 627 -23.29 13.28 -19.82
CA LEU A 627 -23.63 12.80 -18.47
C LEU A 627 -23.49 13.88 -17.42
N ALA A 628 -22.53 14.82 -17.58
CA ALA A 628 -22.35 15.98 -16.72
C ALA A 628 -21.81 17.17 -17.51
N ALA A 629 -22.24 18.37 -17.12
CA ALA A 629 -21.73 19.63 -17.64
C ALA A 629 -21.29 20.52 -16.46
N LEU A 630 -20.44 21.54 -16.75
CA LEU A 630 -20.13 22.57 -15.77
C LEU A 630 -21.42 23.23 -15.28
N ALA A 631 -21.43 23.72 -14.05
CA ALA A 631 -22.63 24.29 -13.42
C ALA A 631 -23.15 25.55 -14.16
N ASP A 632 -22.29 26.26 -14.88
CA ASP A 632 -22.63 27.37 -15.77
C ASP A 632 -23.17 26.91 -17.14
N GLY A 633 -23.06 25.63 -17.47
CA GLY A 633 -23.51 25.04 -18.73
C GLY A 633 -22.54 25.20 -19.90
N GLU A 634 -21.38 25.82 -19.70
CA GLU A 634 -20.44 26.17 -20.78
C GLU A 634 -19.75 24.95 -21.43
N ALA A 635 -19.55 23.85 -20.67
CA ALA A 635 -18.82 22.69 -21.19
C ALA A 635 -19.34 21.36 -20.64
N VAL A 636 -19.35 20.33 -21.49
CA VAL A 636 -19.59 18.95 -21.09
C VAL A 636 -18.29 18.37 -20.53
N VAL A 637 -18.31 17.92 -19.27
CA VAL A 637 -17.13 17.38 -18.55
C VAL A 637 -17.19 15.88 -18.34
N MET A 638 -18.33 15.27 -18.66
CA MET A 638 -18.49 13.81 -18.65
C MET A 638 -19.47 13.38 -19.72
N ALA A 639 -19.11 12.39 -20.52
CA ALA A 639 -19.98 11.83 -21.54
C ALA A 639 -19.75 10.34 -21.74
N ARG A 640 -20.76 9.68 -22.30
CA ARG A 640 -20.76 8.26 -22.62
C ARG A 640 -20.92 8.05 -24.13
N LYS A 641 -20.14 7.11 -24.67
CA LYS A 641 -20.26 6.65 -26.06
C LYS A 641 -20.30 5.12 -26.10
N ARG A 642 -21.30 4.56 -26.75
CA ARG A 642 -21.35 3.12 -27.05
C ARG A 642 -20.53 2.86 -28.31
N LEU A 643 -19.60 1.93 -28.20
CA LEU A 643 -18.78 1.46 -29.30
C LEU A 643 -19.20 0.03 -29.65
N ALA A 644 -18.53 -0.60 -30.64
CA ALA A 644 -19.00 -1.86 -31.20
C ALA A 644 -19.19 -2.97 -30.16
N ASP A 645 -18.24 -3.10 -29.23
CA ASP A 645 -18.21 -4.20 -28.24
C ASP A 645 -17.91 -3.73 -26.80
N TRP A 646 -17.98 -2.45 -26.55
CA TRP A 646 -17.76 -1.88 -25.22
C TRP A 646 -18.37 -0.48 -25.09
N THR A 647 -18.42 0.03 -23.87
CA THR A 647 -18.91 1.38 -23.59
C THR A 647 -17.78 2.24 -23.02
N SER A 648 -17.53 3.37 -23.64
CA SER A 648 -16.61 4.40 -23.18
C SER A 648 -17.33 5.45 -22.35
N VAL A 649 -16.75 5.84 -21.23
CA VAL A 649 -17.18 6.98 -20.42
C VAL A 649 -15.93 7.83 -20.15
N PHE A 650 -15.92 9.06 -20.65
CA PHE A 650 -14.88 10.04 -20.31
C PHE A 650 -15.39 10.93 -19.18
N ALA A 651 -14.54 11.19 -18.17
CA ALA A 651 -14.87 12.02 -17.02
C ALA A 651 -13.68 12.89 -16.61
N SER A 652 -13.74 14.21 -16.82
CA SER A 652 -12.76 15.14 -16.27
C SER A 652 -13.06 15.55 -14.82
N ALA A 653 -14.26 15.25 -14.31
CA ALA A 653 -14.63 15.43 -12.91
C ALA A 653 -14.12 14.27 -12.05
N ALA A 654 -13.66 14.56 -10.84
CA ALA A 654 -13.21 13.59 -9.85
C ALA A 654 -13.23 14.18 -8.42
N PRO A 655 -13.47 13.36 -7.36
CA PRO A 655 -13.93 11.97 -7.47
C PRO A 655 -15.36 11.90 -7.99
N LEU A 656 -15.71 10.79 -8.64
CA LEU A 656 -17.09 10.53 -9.05
C LEU A 656 -17.92 10.12 -7.82
N PRO A 657 -19.06 10.78 -7.52
CA PRO A 657 -19.85 10.48 -6.35
C PRO A 657 -20.41 9.05 -6.38
N ARG A 658 -20.51 8.42 -5.20
CA ARG A 658 -21.05 7.05 -5.04
C ARG A 658 -22.41 6.82 -5.70
N THR A 659 -23.28 7.85 -5.72
CA THR A 659 -24.60 7.79 -6.35
C THR A 659 -24.52 7.63 -7.86
N LEU A 660 -23.66 8.40 -8.50
CA LEU A 660 -23.38 8.31 -9.93
C LEU A 660 -22.69 6.97 -10.27
N LEU A 661 -21.67 6.59 -9.49
CA LEU A 661 -20.97 5.32 -9.67
C LEU A 661 -21.90 4.11 -9.53
N LYS A 662 -22.80 4.09 -8.55
CA LYS A 662 -23.81 3.01 -8.42
C LYS A 662 -24.74 2.94 -9.65
N ARG A 663 -25.12 4.08 -10.23
CA ARG A 663 -25.92 4.13 -11.45
C ARG A 663 -25.18 3.54 -12.63
N LEU A 664 -23.92 3.97 -12.85
CA LEU A 664 -23.08 3.45 -13.93
C LEU A 664 -22.74 1.97 -13.74
N ALA A 665 -22.45 1.54 -12.52
CA ALA A 665 -22.19 0.14 -12.19
C ALA A 665 -23.39 -0.77 -12.51
N ARG A 666 -24.62 -0.35 -12.14
CA ARG A 666 -25.83 -1.09 -12.51
C ARG A 666 -26.02 -1.17 -14.02
N GLN A 667 -25.79 -0.08 -14.76
CA GLN A 667 -25.88 -0.05 -16.22
C GLN A 667 -24.83 -0.96 -16.87
N ALA A 668 -23.66 -1.12 -16.25
CA ALA A 668 -22.62 -2.05 -16.67
C ALA A 668 -22.89 -3.51 -16.27
N GLY A 669 -24.00 -3.79 -15.54
CA GLY A 669 -24.33 -5.14 -15.08
C GLY A 669 -23.64 -5.59 -13.80
N VAL A 670 -23.06 -4.67 -13.04
CA VAL A 670 -22.45 -4.96 -11.73
C VAL A 670 -23.54 -5.23 -10.70
N HIS A 671 -23.37 -6.29 -9.90
CA HIS A 671 -24.25 -6.57 -8.78
C HIS A 671 -24.05 -5.56 -7.65
N ILE A 672 -25.14 -4.94 -7.20
CA ILE A 672 -25.16 -3.96 -6.10
C ILE A 672 -25.86 -4.58 -4.90
N TYR A 673 -25.10 -4.83 -3.84
CA TYR A 673 -25.57 -5.46 -2.61
C TYR A 673 -26.45 -4.51 -1.76
N ASP A 674 -26.00 -3.26 -1.53
CA ASP A 674 -26.71 -2.31 -0.68
C ASP A 674 -27.84 -1.59 -1.45
N ILE A 675 -29.07 -1.90 -1.07
CA ILE A 675 -30.25 -1.29 -1.67
C ILE A 675 -30.47 0.13 -1.13
N SER A 676 -30.11 0.39 0.13
CA SER A 676 -30.35 1.68 0.82
C SER A 676 -29.39 2.79 0.37
N LYS A 677 -28.29 2.45 -0.28
CA LYS A 677 -27.25 3.35 -0.81
C LYS A 677 -26.44 4.12 0.26
N ARG A 678 -26.48 3.70 1.54
CA ARG A 678 -25.86 4.43 2.65
C ARG A 678 -24.79 3.66 3.38
N HIS A 679 -24.79 2.33 3.23
CA HIS A 679 -23.97 1.45 4.05
C HIS A 679 -22.65 1.11 3.38
N LEU A 680 -21.59 1.08 4.20
CA LEU A 680 -20.31 0.48 3.85
C LEU A 680 -20.49 -1.02 3.64
N LEU A 681 -19.86 -1.59 2.61
CA LEU A 681 -19.99 -3.01 2.33
C LEU A 681 -18.70 -3.61 1.77
N PHE A 682 -18.27 -4.72 2.39
CA PHE A 682 -17.24 -5.60 1.86
C PHE A 682 -17.81 -7.00 1.70
N ALA A 683 -17.60 -7.64 0.56
CA ALA A 683 -18.12 -8.98 0.30
C ALA A 683 -17.22 -9.78 -0.63
N ASN A 684 -17.20 -11.09 -0.40
CA ASN A 684 -16.72 -12.10 -1.34
C ASN A 684 -17.67 -13.31 -1.34
N ALA A 685 -17.21 -14.47 -1.78
CA ALA A 685 -18.05 -15.68 -1.85
C ALA A 685 -18.50 -16.19 -0.46
N HIS A 686 -17.79 -15.89 0.62
CA HIS A 686 -17.97 -16.49 1.94
C HIS A 686 -18.30 -15.51 3.04
N THR A 687 -18.02 -14.24 2.84
CA THR A 687 -18.19 -13.22 3.89
C THR A 687 -18.85 -11.97 3.33
N LEU A 688 -19.65 -11.36 4.20
CA LEU A 688 -20.24 -10.05 3.98
C LEU A 688 -20.07 -9.21 5.25
N THR A 689 -19.55 -8.00 5.11
CA THR A 689 -19.45 -7.03 6.20
C THR A 689 -20.25 -5.80 5.82
N VAL A 690 -21.10 -5.36 6.74
CA VAL A 690 -21.97 -4.19 6.55
C VAL A 690 -21.71 -3.21 7.69
N GLY A 691 -21.37 -1.96 7.33
CA GLY A 691 -21.17 -0.86 8.28
C GLY A 691 -22.29 0.16 8.20
N GLY A 692 -22.85 0.52 9.36
CA GLY A 692 -23.85 1.58 9.49
C GLY A 692 -23.27 2.97 9.35
N ASP A 693 -24.09 3.92 8.90
CA ASP A 693 -23.77 5.35 8.96
C ASP A 693 -23.99 5.93 10.37
N GLN A 694 -23.81 7.23 10.55
CA GLN A 694 -24.04 7.94 11.82
C GLN A 694 -25.49 7.88 12.33
N ARG A 695 -26.45 7.54 11.47
CA ARG A 695 -27.88 7.47 11.83
C ARG A 695 -28.30 6.08 12.29
N GLY A 696 -27.59 5.04 11.84
CA GLY A 696 -28.03 3.67 11.99
C GLY A 696 -29.33 3.39 11.22
N GLY A 697 -30.07 2.38 11.66
CA GLY A 697 -31.35 1.98 11.05
C GLY A 697 -31.24 0.75 10.16
N PRO A 698 -32.26 0.49 9.30
CA PRO A 698 -32.30 -0.72 8.51
C PRO A 698 -31.30 -0.70 7.36
N ALA A 699 -30.50 -1.75 7.28
CA ALA A 699 -29.64 -2.06 6.15
C ALA A 699 -30.22 -3.23 5.36
N THR A 700 -30.70 -2.97 4.16
CA THR A 700 -31.27 -4.00 3.27
C THR A 700 -30.24 -4.43 2.25
N VAL A 701 -29.89 -5.71 2.27
CA VAL A 701 -28.92 -6.32 1.39
C VAL A 701 -29.61 -7.25 0.39
N ARG A 702 -29.11 -7.20 -0.85
CA ARG A 702 -29.50 -8.11 -1.91
C ARG A 702 -28.31 -8.98 -2.32
N MET A 703 -28.44 -10.27 -2.16
CA MET A 703 -27.44 -11.26 -2.57
C MET A 703 -27.53 -11.58 -4.07
N PRO A 704 -26.44 -12.00 -4.73
CA PRO A 704 -26.46 -12.36 -6.16
C PRO A 704 -27.32 -13.60 -6.44
N GLN A 705 -27.37 -14.55 -5.50
CA GLN A 705 -28.16 -15.78 -5.58
C GLN A 705 -28.78 -16.08 -4.22
N PRO A 706 -29.79 -16.99 -4.13
CA PRO A 706 -30.29 -17.48 -2.86
C PRO A 706 -29.15 -18.09 -2.04
N CYS A 707 -29.09 -17.79 -0.75
CA CYS A 707 -28.06 -18.28 0.17
C CYS A 707 -28.54 -18.19 1.62
N THR A 708 -27.85 -18.89 2.50
CA THR A 708 -27.99 -18.72 3.94
C THR A 708 -26.96 -17.71 4.43
N VAL A 709 -27.43 -16.72 5.18
CA VAL A 709 -26.55 -15.65 5.74
C VAL A 709 -26.66 -15.70 7.27
N THR A 710 -25.53 -15.92 7.93
CA THR A 710 -25.45 -16.06 9.39
C THR A 710 -24.54 -14.99 9.98
N ASP A 711 -24.98 -14.28 11.00
CA ASP A 711 -24.13 -13.34 11.75
C ASP A 711 -23.01 -14.09 12.46
N LEU A 712 -21.77 -13.77 12.16
CA LEU A 712 -20.58 -14.49 12.65
C LEU A 712 -20.29 -14.27 14.15
N PHE A 713 -20.91 -13.27 14.77
CA PHE A 713 -20.73 -12.98 16.19
C PHE A 713 -21.86 -13.52 17.07
N THR A 714 -23.09 -13.48 16.58
CA THR A 714 -24.26 -13.91 17.34
C THR A 714 -24.72 -15.34 16.98
N GLY A 715 -24.36 -15.84 15.80
CA GLY A 715 -24.86 -17.10 15.27
C GLY A 715 -26.30 -17.00 14.71
N GLU A 716 -26.89 -15.82 14.67
CA GLU A 716 -28.23 -15.59 14.14
C GLU A 716 -28.27 -15.82 12.62
N VAL A 717 -29.19 -16.64 12.14
CA VAL A 717 -29.47 -16.76 10.70
C VAL A 717 -30.40 -15.63 10.30
N VAL A 718 -29.86 -14.65 9.55
CA VAL A 718 -30.59 -13.45 9.10
C VAL A 718 -31.23 -13.60 7.72
N CYS A 719 -30.82 -14.63 6.98
CA CYS A 719 -31.37 -15.01 5.67
C CYS A 719 -31.30 -16.51 5.50
N ALA A 720 -32.38 -17.15 5.09
CA ALA A 720 -32.43 -18.60 4.86
C ALA A 720 -32.97 -18.84 3.45
N ASP A 721 -32.08 -19.30 2.54
CA ASP A 721 -32.38 -19.62 1.14
C ASP A 721 -33.13 -18.50 0.40
N ASP A 722 -32.73 -17.24 0.64
CA ASP A 722 -33.31 -16.05 -0.03
C ASP A 722 -32.18 -15.17 -0.58
N LYS A 723 -32.57 -14.24 -1.44
CA LYS A 723 -31.69 -13.21 -2.04
C LYS A 723 -31.71 -11.89 -1.29
N ARG A 724 -32.60 -11.72 -0.32
CA ARG A 724 -32.80 -10.43 0.33
C ARG A 724 -33.03 -10.58 1.82
N PHE A 725 -32.35 -9.76 2.57
CA PHE A 725 -32.56 -9.64 4.01
C PHE A 725 -32.36 -8.19 4.49
N THR A 726 -32.86 -7.91 5.67
CA THR A 726 -32.72 -6.59 6.31
C THR A 726 -32.26 -6.77 7.75
N VAL A 727 -31.20 -6.07 8.13
CA VAL A 727 -30.71 -6.04 9.51
C VAL A 727 -30.80 -4.63 10.06
N GLN A 728 -31.07 -4.52 11.35
CA GLN A 728 -31.01 -3.23 12.05
C GLN A 728 -29.60 -2.99 12.52
N LEU A 729 -29.05 -1.81 12.23
CA LEU A 729 -27.74 -1.36 12.67
C LEU A 729 -27.90 -0.19 13.65
N ARG A 730 -27.12 -0.20 14.72
CA ARG A 730 -26.94 0.99 15.56
C ARG A 730 -26.06 2.02 14.80
N PRO A 731 -26.04 3.30 15.22
CA PRO A 731 -25.14 4.29 14.65
C PRO A 731 -23.68 3.79 14.63
N ALA A 732 -23.07 3.80 13.45
CA ALA A 732 -21.69 3.37 13.18
C ALA A 732 -21.39 1.88 13.49
N GLU A 733 -22.39 1.06 13.79
CA GLU A 733 -22.20 -0.38 14.04
C GLU A 733 -21.71 -1.10 12.78
N VAL A 734 -20.83 -2.09 12.99
CA VAL A 734 -20.35 -2.98 11.94
C VAL A 734 -20.71 -4.42 12.28
N ARG A 735 -21.43 -5.09 11.39
CA ARG A 735 -21.79 -6.52 11.49
C ARG A 735 -21.09 -7.33 10.40
N MET A 736 -20.69 -8.55 10.75
CA MET A 736 -20.03 -9.49 9.84
C MET A 736 -20.88 -10.76 9.72
N PHE A 737 -21.03 -11.22 8.49
CA PHE A 737 -21.85 -12.38 8.15
C PHE A 737 -21.05 -13.42 7.38
N GLY A 738 -21.32 -14.70 7.64
CA GLY A 738 -20.94 -15.84 6.81
C GLY A 738 -22.00 -16.09 5.75
N ILE A 739 -21.57 -16.53 4.58
CA ILE A 739 -22.41 -16.88 3.42
C ILE A 739 -22.19 -18.36 3.12
N ASP A 740 -23.28 -19.15 3.09
CA ASP A 740 -23.28 -20.58 2.77
C ASP A 740 -24.30 -20.90 1.67
#